data_ed00db2940eb8c89eae90207ccb0e08f
#
_entry.id   ed00db2940eb8c89eae90207ccb0e08f
#
_cell.length_a   1.000
_cell.length_b   1.000
_cell.length_c   1.000
_cell.angle_alpha   90.00
_cell.angle_beta   90.00
_cell.angle_gamma   90.00
#
_symmetry.space_group_name_H-M   'P 1'
#
loop_
_entity.id
_entity.type
_entity.pdbx_description
1 polymer ?
#
loop_
_entity_poly.entity_id
_entity_poly.type
_entity_poly.pdbx_seq_one_letter_code
_entity_poly.pdbx_strand_id
1 'polypeptide(L)'
;MALWDDIRHDFKTVFAMDPAAKSKLEVLVSYSGLHAIIFHRINHLLWKAGIPLFPRFFSQIAKIITGIEIHPGAKIGRGFFIDHGMGVVIGETTEIGENVLIYQGVTLGGTGKEKGKRHPTLGNHVVVGAGTKVLGAITIGDHVKIGANSVVVHSVPDNSIVVGVPGRVIKKRIVKIFDEGPVEMLDHVHLPDPVEDRFQEMKSYISELERRIGVLEGKGESIKVFNTMSGKKENFVPLTPGKVNMYVCGITAYDVCHLGHARSAIVFDIIKRYLRYRGYEVMHARNITDIDDKIIARAAQEGTSTDAVAKKYADKYYRDMDLLGVSRADLEPNATDHIKEMIETIEVLIEKGYAYPVEGDVYFEVSKFSGYGKLSKKNVDDLVSGARVDIDKRKKSPLDFALWKSSKEGEPWWESPWGRGRPGWHIECTAMSSKYFGESFDIHGGGADLIFPHHENEIAQSEAYSDKPFVKYWMHNGFITVDKEKMSKSLGNFFTIKEILDKYEPEVVRYFLLSAHYRSPIEFSDVQLNEAELSIDRYYTTVLRIRDFLESAGTKEKMLQSEELEGLLSSFKDKFHHAMDDDFNSASALGFIFELIREVNRFLDLKPSGEKAKDLVSRSNELLAEVGGILNIFNKTPDEWYRSLITVKKIEFSEDDVLQKIAERQEARKQKNWEAADAVRKELDEKGIILEDKRDGTAWKVRVG
;
A
#
# COMPACT_ATOMS: atom_id res chain seq x y z
N MET A 1 -33.98 -56.75 -13.90
CA MET A 1 -32.67 -56.68 -13.24
C MET A 1 -32.08 -55.26 -13.35
N ALA A 2 -32.00 -54.62 -14.52
CA ALA A 2 -31.37 -53.31 -14.68
C ALA A 2 -31.96 -52.18 -13.79
N LEU A 3 -33.29 -52.06 -13.62
CA LEU A 3 -33.92 -51.03 -12.81
C LEU A 3 -33.50 -51.07 -11.33
N TRP A 4 -33.50 -52.28 -10.75
CA TRP A 4 -33.11 -52.46 -9.35
C TRP A 4 -31.62 -52.22 -9.12
N ASP A 5 -30.78 -52.47 -10.12
CA ASP A 5 -29.36 -52.21 -10.07
C ASP A 5 -29.10 -50.70 -10.15
N ASP A 6 -29.83 -49.95 -10.97
CA ASP A 6 -29.76 -48.50 -11.08
C ASP A 6 -30.22 -47.84 -9.77
N ILE A 7 -31.36 -48.21 -9.20
CA ILE A 7 -31.86 -47.70 -7.92
C ILE A 7 -30.87 -48.02 -6.79
N ARG A 8 -30.29 -49.23 -6.78
CA ARG A 8 -29.30 -49.60 -5.76
C ARG A 8 -28.01 -48.75 -5.89
N HIS A 9 -27.62 -48.42 -7.12
CA HIS A 9 -26.48 -47.56 -7.37
C HIS A 9 -26.76 -46.10 -6.91
N ASP A 10 -27.91 -45.54 -7.30
CA ASP A 10 -28.33 -44.20 -6.88
C ASP A 10 -28.41 -44.09 -5.34
N PHE A 11 -28.90 -45.13 -4.66
CA PHE A 11 -28.92 -45.18 -3.19
C PHE A 11 -27.51 -45.16 -2.58
N LYS A 12 -26.53 -45.87 -3.18
CA LYS A 12 -25.13 -45.87 -2.71
C LYS A 12 -24.46 -44.53 -2.95
N THR A 13 -24.79 -43.86 -4.04
CA THR A 13 -24.24 -42.54 -4.39
C THR A 13 -24.57 -41.51 -3.33
N VAL A 14 -25.73 -41.56 -2.67
CA VAL A 14 -26.07 -40.64 -1.55
C VAL A 14 -25.02 -40.71 -0.46
N PHE A 15 -24.62 -41.95 -0.03
CA PHE A 15 -23.60 -42.10 1.02
C PHE A 15 -22.20 -41.71 0.57
N ALA A 16 -21.93 -41.74 -0.72
CA ALA A 16 -20.64 -41.32 -1.27
C ALA A 16 -20.52 -39.78 -1.41
N MET A 17 -21.67 -39.11 -1.64
CA MET A 17 -21.70 -37.68 -1.97
C MET A 17 -22.15 -36.80 -0.83
N ASP A 18 -22.90 -37.29 0.17
CA ASP A 18 -23.39 -36.52 1.30
C ASP A 18 -22.74 -36.98 2.63
N PRO A 19 -21.82 -36.18 3.20
CA PRO A 19 -21.21 -36.49 4.50
C PRO A 19 -22.24 -36.57 5.66
N ALA A 20 -23.44 -35.99 5.50
CA ALA A 20 -24.48 -36.00 6.52
C ALA A 20 -25.30 -37.29 6.55
N ALA A 21 -25.19 -38.16 5.53
CA ALA A 21 -25.92 -39.40 5.45
C ALA A 21 -25.42 -40.48 6.48
N LYS A 22 -26.16 -40.68 7.57
CA LYS A 22 -25.72 -41.54 8.70
C LYS A 22 -26.28 -42.94 8.67
N SER A 23 -27.50 -43.15 8.19
CA SER A 23 -28.13 -44.44 8.20
C SER A 23 -28.97 -44.72 6.95
N LYS A 24 -29.07 -46.01 6.60
CA LYS A 24 -29.87 -46.45 5.43
C LYS A 24 -31.35 -46.09 5.56
N LEU A 25 -31.91 -46.14 6.76
CA LEU A 25 -33.31 -45.80 7.03
C LEU A 25 -33.55 -44.30 6.87
N GLU A 26 -32.63 -43.48 7.38
CA GLU A 26 -32.67 -42.02 7.23
C GLU A 26 -32.67 -41.60 5.76
N VAL A 27 -31.73 -42.13 4.98
CA VAL A 27 -31.63 -41.83 3.54
C VAL A 27 -32.90 -42.27 2.80
N LEU A 28 -33.46 -43.44 3.14
CA LEU A 28 -34.67 -43.93 2.52
C LEU A 28 -35.92 -43.10 2.84
N VAL A 29 -35.99 -42.46 4.03
CA VAL A 29 -37.16 -41.72 4.50
C VAL A 29 -37.07 -40.22 4.23
N SER A 30 -35.85 -39.65 4.30
CA SER A 30 -35.67 -38.18 4.37
C SER A 30 -35.13 -37.55 3.10
N TYR A 31 -34.57 -38.29 2.16
CA TYR A 31 -33.92 -37.76 0.98
C TYR A 31 -34.88 -37.57 -0.20
N SER A 32 -35.45 -36.39 -0.33
CA SER A 32 -36.39 -36.02 -1.39
C SER A 32 -35.80 -36.21 -2.80
N GLY A 33 -34.50 -35.93 -2.99
CA GLY A 33 -33.75 -36.14 -4.24
C GLY A 33 -33.77 -37.62 -4.65
N LEU A 34 -33.48 -38.53 -3.72
CA LEU A 34 -33.54 -39.98 -3.98
C LEU A 34 -34.95 -40.43 -4.34
N HIS A 35 -35.95 -39.94 -3.62
CA HIS A 35 -37.36 -40.27 -3.94
C HIS A 35 -37.73 -39.83 -5.35
N ALA A 36 -37.38 -38.61 -5.75
CA ALA A 36 -37.65 -38.08 -7.09
C ALA A 36 -36.98 -38.92 -8.19
N ILE A 37 -35.76 -39.39 -7.96
CA ILE A 37 -35.02 -40.26 -8.90
C ILE A 37 -35.71 -41.64 -9.00
N ILE A 38 -36.11 -42.25 -7.88
CA ILE A 38 -36.83 -43.53 -7.88
C ILE A 38 -38.15 -43.41 -8.65
N PHE A 39 -38.97 -42.37 -8.37
CA PHE A 39 -40.19 -42.09 -9.13
C PHE A 39 -39.89 -41.88 -10.61
N HIS A 40 -38.84 -41.14 -10.95
CA HIS A 40 -38.46 -40.95 -12.34
C HIS A 40 -38.06 -42.27 -13.05
N ARG A 41 -37.26 -43.12 -12.43
CA ARG A 41 -36.83 -44.39 -13.01
C ARG A 41 -38.06 -45.25 -13.41
N ILE A 42 -39.07 -45.31 -12.53
CA ILE A 42 -40.32 -46.02 -12.79
C ILE A 42 -41.10 -45.33 -13.91
N ASN A 43 -41.32 -44.05 -13.83
CA ASN A 43 -42.08 -43.29 -14.81
C ASN A 43 -41.43 -43.27 -16.19
N HIS A 44 -40.11 -43.32 -16.28
CA HIS A 44 -39.36 -43.39 -17.53
C HIS A 44 -39.56 -44.75 -18.23
N LEU A 45 -39.66 -45.85 -17.50
CA LEU A 45 -40.00 -47.15 -18.06
C LEU A 45 -41.41 -47.19 -18.67
N LEU A 46 -42.40 -46.60 -17.97
CA LEU A 46 -43.76 -46.48 -18.45
C LEU A 46 -43.82 -45.57 -19.68
N TRP A 47 -43.04 -44.51 -19.71
CA TRP A 47 -42.91 -43.58 -20.85
C TRP A 47 -42.32 -44.31 -22.07
N LYS A 48 -41.23 -45.09 -21.89
CA LYS A 48 -40.64 -45.92 -22.95
C LYS A 48 -41.56 -47.01 -23.49
N ALA A 49 -42.42 -47.53 -22.64
CA ALA A 49 -43.45 -48.53 -23.06
C ALA A 49 -44.62 -47.88 -23.84
N GLY A 50 -44.56 -46.55 -24.08
CA GLY A 50 -45.58 -45.83 -24.85
C GLY A 50 -46.92 -45.66 -24.11
N ILE A 51 -46.97 -45.83 -22.78
CA ILE A 51 -48.17 -45.64 -21.97
C ILE A 51 -48.53 -44.16 -21.92
N PRO A 52 -49.70 -43.77 -22.46
CA PRO A 52 -50.06 -42.34 -22.48
C PRO A 52 -50.55 -41.88 -21.10
N LEU A 53 -50.47 -40.61 -20.78
CA LEU A 53 -51.00 -39.89 -19.63
C LEU A 53 -50.42 -40.27 -18.27
N PHE A 54 -50.38 -41.57 -17.92
CA PHE A 54 -49.98 -42.07 -16.59
C PHE A 54 -48.56 -41.63 -16.17
N PRO A 55 -47.49 -41.73 -17.00
CA PRO A 55 -46.15 -41.26 -16.58
C PRO A 55 -46.12 -39.77 -16.25
N ARG A 56 -46.86 -38.95 -16.99
CA ARG A 56 -46.98 -37.50 -16.75
C ARG A 56 -47.75 -37.22 -15.46
N PHE A 57 -48.83 -37.93 -15.22
CA PHE A 57 -49.65 -37.79 -14.01
C PHE A 57 -48.82 -38.19 -12.76
N PHE A 58 -48.11 -39.29 -12.77
CA PHE A 58 -47.27 -39.72 -11.66
C PHE A 58 -46.05 -38.80 -11.47
N SER A 59 -45.50 -38.19 -12.54
CA SER A 59 -44.44 -37.20 -12.39
C SER A 59 -44.92 -35.91 -11.69
N GLN A 60 -46.21 -35.53 -11.86
CA GLN A 60 -46.79 -34.39 -11.10
C GLN A 60 -46.98 -34.76 -9.62
N ILE A 61 -47.38 -35.98 -9.31
CA ILE A 61 -47.47 -36.45 -7.92
C ILE A 61 -46.08 -36.42 -7.27
N ALA A 62 -45.06 -36.96 -7.97
CA ALA A 62 -43.67 -36.91 -7.49
C ALA A 62 -43.20 -35.48 -7.22
N LYS A 63 -43.50 -34.55 -8.11
CA LYS A 63 -43.21 -33.10 -7.92
C LYS A 63 -43.86 -32.53 -6.65
N ILE A 64 -45.13 -32.86 -6.40
CA ILE A 64 -45.86 -32.38 -5.20
C ILE A 64 -45.23 -32.94 -3.92
N ILE A 65 -44.81 -34.21 -3.92
CA ILE A 65 -44.23 -34.86 -2.76
C ILE A 65 -42.80 -34.43 -2.50
N THR A 66 -41.98 -34.26 -3.54
CA THR A 66 -40.52 -34.05 -3.43
C THR A 66 -40.08 -32.59 -3.64
N GLY A 67 -40.93 -31.74 -4.24
CA GLY A 67 -40.55 -30.41 -4.69
C GLY A 67 -39.68 -30.40 -5.95
N ILE A 68 -39.48 -31.54 -6.61
CA ILE A 68 -38.59 -31.75 -7.74
C ILE A 68 -39.39 -32.17 -8.98
N GLU A 69 -39.24 -31.43 -10.07
CA GLU A 69 -39.88 -31.75 -11.34
C GLU A 69 -38.93 -32.46 -12.30
N ILE A 70 -39.20 -33.73 -12.60
CA ILE A 70 -38.46 -34.51 -13.62
C ILE A 70 -39.45 -34.98 -14.66
N HIS A 71 -39.27 -34.57 -15.92
CA HIS A 71 -40.10 -35.05 -17.01
C HIS A 71 -39.81 -36.54 -17.26
N PRO A 72 -40.82 -37.40 -17.44
CA PRO A 72 -40.61 -38.84 -17.65
C PRO A 72 -39.82 -39.20 -18.92
N GLY A 73 -39.75 -38.28 -19.89
CA GLY A 73 -38.94 -38.42 -21.11
C GLY A 73 -37.45 -38.17 -20.93
N ALA A 74 -37.01 -37.53 -19.84
CA ALA A 74 -35.60 -37.27 -19.57
C ALA A 74 -34.81 -38.60 -19.46
N LYS A 75 -33.57 -38.60 -20.00
CA LYS A 75 -32.65 -39.75 -19.88
C LYS A 75 -31.62 -39.44 -18.81
N ILE A 76 -31.55 -40.25 -17.76
CA ILE A 76 -30.68 -40.03 -16.62
C ILE A 76 -29.80 -41.25 -16.37
N GLY A 77 -28.48 -41.03 -16.38
CA GLY A 77 -27.46 -42.04 -16.09
C GLY A 77 -27.48 -42.54 -14.65
N ARG A 78 -26.55 -43.43 -14.29
CA ARG A 78 -26.38 -43.96 -12.93
C ARG A 78 -25.67 -42.99 -12.03
N GLY A 79 -25.93 -43.04 -10.72
CA GLY A 79 -25.23 -42.19 -9.75
C GLY A 79 -25.62 -40.71 -9.83
N PHE A 80 -26.81 -40.41 -10.32
CA PHE A 80 -27.34 -39.06 -10.30
C PHE A 80 -27.78 -38.70 -8.89
N PHE A 81 -27.23 -37.61 -8.34
CA PHE A 81 -27.54 -37.14 -7.00
C PHE A 81 -28.12 -35.73 -7.02
N ILE A 82 -29.25 -35.56 -6.36
CA ILE A 82 -29.92 -34.26 -6.18
C ILE A 82 -29.83 -33.89 -4.69
N ASP A 83 -29.00 -32.91 -4.36
CA ASP A 83 -28.85 -32.41 -3.00
C ASP A 83 -29.89 -31.33 -2.72
N HIS A 84 -30.55 -31.40 -1.56
CA HIS A 84 -31.69 -30.57 -1.13
C HIS A 84 -32.88 -30.53 -2.10
N GLY A 85 -32.70 -30.39 -3.36
CA GLY A 85 -33.60 -30.64 -4.48
C GLY A 85 -34.78 -29.70 -4.68
N MET A 86 -35.21 -28.91 -3.71
CA MET A 86 -36.38 -28.01 -3.83
C MET A 86 -36.25 -27.07 -5.05
N GLY A 87 -37.26 -27.08 -5.93
CA GLY A 87 -37.32 -26.23 -7.11
C GLY A 87 -36.44 -26.67 -8.29
N VAL A 88 -35.90 -27.86 -8.26
CA VAL A 88 -35.21 -28.46 -9.43
C VAL A 88 -36.23 -28.74 -10.52
N VAL A 89 -35.87 -28.39 -11.78
CA VAL A 89 -36.71 -28.66 -12.98
C VAL A 89 -35.84 -29.31 -14.07
N ILE A 90 -36.19 -30.52 -14.50
CA ILE A 90 -35.54 -31.26 -15.55
C ILE A 90 -36.50 -31.52 -16.70
N GLY A 91 -36.23 -30.92 -17.87
CA GLY A 91 -37.10 -30.93 -19.03
C GLY A 91 -37.10 -32.23 -19.83
N GLU A 92 -38.05 -32.39 -20.74
CA GLU A 92 -38.37 -33.61 -21.48
C GLU A 92 -37.20 -34.26 -22.22
N THR A 93 -36.43 -33.47 -22.97
CA THR A 93 -35.34 -33.98 -23.83
C THR A 93 -33.96 -33.80 -23.19
N THR A 94 -33.92 -33.63 -21.86
CA THR A 94 -32.65 -33.59 -21.10
C THR A 94 -31.98 -34.95 -21.11
N GLU A 95 -30.67 -34.96 -21.30
CA GLU A 95 -29.82 -36.14 -21.15
C GLU A 95 -28.77 -35.84 -20.09
N ILE A 96 -28.62 -36.74 -19.11
CA ILE A 96 -27.69 -36.60 -17.99
C ILE A 96 -26.82 -37.88 -17.96
N GLY A 97 -25.50 -37.70 -17.93
CA GLY A 97 -24.53 -38.77 -17.83
C GLY A 97 -24.46 -39.42 -16.44
N GLU A 98 -23.38 -40.12 -16.16
CA GLU A 98 -23.16 -40.82 -14.90
C GLU A 98 -22.50 -39.93 -13.85
N ASN A 99 -22.82 -40.19 -12.56
CA ASN A 99 -22.21 -39.50 -11.39
C ASN A 99 -22.35 -37.99 -11.44
N VAL A 100 -23.51 -37.46 -11.79
CA VAL A 100 -23.81 -36.04 -11.87
C VAL A 100 -24.46 -35.58 -10.56
N LEU A 101 -23.97 -34.43 -10.02
CA LEU A 101 -24.52 -33.79 -8.83
C LEU A 101 -25.18 -32.45 -9.21
N ILE A 102 -26.43 -32.26 -8.77
CA ILE A 102 -27.12 -30.97 -8.87
C ILE A 102 -27.72 -30.56 -7.55
N TYR A 103 -27.79 -29.25 -7.33
CA TYR A 103 -28.34 -28.64 -6.11
C TYR A 103 -29.74 -28.08 -6.32
N GLN A 104 -30.37 -27.61 -5.23
CA GLN A 104 -31.68 -26.98 -5.25
C GLN A 104 -31.79 -25.82 -6.26
N GLY A 105 -32.98 -25.66 -6.82
CA GLY A 105 -33.28 -24.53 -7.74
C GLY A 105 -32.64 -24.65 -9.13
N VAL A 106 -31.93 -25.71 -9.43
CA VAL A 106 -31.34 -25.95 -10.76
C VAL A 106 -32.44 -26.17 -11.81
N THR A 107 -32.31 -25.52 -12.97
CA THR A 107 -33.20 -25.69 -14.10
C THR A 107 -32.42 -26.16 -15.32
N LEU A 108 -32.74 -27.38 -15.82
CA LEU A 108 -32.30 -27.90 -17.11
C LEU A 108 -33.44 -27.68 -18.11
N GLY A 109 -33.47 -26.45 -18.67
CA GLY A 109 -34.64 -25.93 -19.40
C GLY A 109 -34.45 -25.88 -20.91
N GLY A 110 -35.54 -25.85 -21.63
CA GLY A 110 -35.54 -25.64 -23.08
C GLY A 110 -35.67 -24.18 -23.47
N THR A 111 -35.16 -23.81 -24.64
CA THR A 111 -35.36 -22.47 -25.25
C THR A 111 -36.13 -22.64 -26.55
N GLY A 112 -37.16 -21.81 -26.80
CA GLY A 112 -37.93 -21.78 -28.02
C GLY A 112 -39.13 -22.73 -28.08
N LYS A 113 -39.83 -22.72 -29.22
CA LYS A 113 -41.06 -23.47 -29.47
C LYS A 113 -40.82 -24.70 -30.36
N GLU A 114 -39.57 -25.05 -30.62
CA GLU A 114 -39.22 -26.14 -31.56
C GLU A 114 -39.59 -27.53 -30.98
N LYS A 115 -40.07 -28.41 -31.86
CA LYS A 115 -40.31 -29.83 -31.54
C LYS A 115 -39.00 -30.61 -31.71
N GLY A 116 -38.55 -31.31 -30.69
CA GLY A 116 -37.32 -32.11 -30.73
C GLY A 116 -36.38 -31.81 -29.57
N LYS A 117 -35.07 -31.97 -29.76
CA LYS A 117 -34.04 -31.72 -28.74
C LYS A 117 -34.00 -30.23 -28.46
N ARG A 118 -34.42 -29.83 -27.25
CA ARG A 118 -34.47 -28.43 -26.80
C ARG A 118 -33.97 -28.22 -25.36
N HIS A 119 -33.58 -29.30 -24.68
CA HIS A 119 -33.03 -29.29 -23.32
C HIS A 119 -31.59 -29.73 -23.33
N PRO A 120 -30.81 -29.38 -22.33
CA PRO A 120 -29.36 -29.63 -22.31
C PRO A 120 -29.02 -31.13 -22.22
N THR A 121 -27.79 -31.41 -22.66
CA THR A 121 -27.09 -32.67 -22.41
C THR A 121 -25.94 -32.42 -21.45
N LEU A 122 -25.88 -33.14 -20.33
CA LEU A 122 -24.80 -33.13 -19.37
C LEU A 122 -23.99 -34.42 -19.52
N GLY A 123 -22.67 -34.27 -19.59
CA GLY A 123 -21.73 -35.41 -19.56
C GLY A 123 -21.64 -36.08 -18.18
N ASN A 124 -20.57 -36.82 -17.99
CA ASN A 124 -20.30 -37.53 -16.75
C ASN A 124 -19.58 -36.66 -15.72
N HIS A 125 -19.76 -36.95 -14.43
CA HIS A 125 -19.06 -36.24 -13.35
C HIS A 125 -19.26 -34.71 -13.36
N VAL A 126 -20.43 -34.23 -13.76
CA VAL A 126 -20.78 -32.81 -13.79
C VAL A 126 -21.35 -32.38 -12.44
N VAL A 127 -20.92 -31.20 -11.94
CA VAL A 127 -21.48 -30.59 -10.74
C VAL A 127 -22.18 -29.27 -11.14
N VAL A 128 -23.46 -29.13 -10.76
CA VAL A 128 -24.26 -27.93 -11.05
C VAL A 128 -24.70 -27.28 -9.75
N GLY A 129 -24.11 -26.12 -9.46
CA GLY A 129 -24.37 -25.35 -8.23
C GLY A 129 -25.81 -24.86 -8.08
N ALA A 130 -26.19 -24.52 -6.85
CA ALA A 130 -27.55 -24.11 -6.49
C ALA A 130 -28.08 -22.95 -7.34
N GLY A 131 -29.34 -22.98 -7.72
CA GLY A 131 -30.00 -21.93 -8.48
C GLY A 131 -29.61 -21.79 -9.96
N THR A 132 -28.64 -22.56 -10.43
CA THR A 132 -28.13 -22.52 -11.82
C THR A 132 -29.22 -22.82 -12.87
N LYS A 133 -29.17 -22.07 -13.98
CA LYS A 133 -30.04 -22.29 -15.15
C LYS A 133 -29.18 -22.71 -16.35
N VAL A 134 -29.39 -23.94 -16.84
CA VAL A 134 -28.78 -24.47 -18.07
C VAL A 134 -29.86 -24.53 -19.13
N LEU A 135 -29.78 -23.71 -20.16
CA LEU A 135 -30.89 -23.44 -21.07
C LEU A 135 -30.54 -23.74 -22.53
N GLY A 136 -31.39 -24.49 -23.18
CA GLY A 136 -31.29 -24.79 -24.61
C GLY A 136 -30.72 -26.18 -24.92
N ALA A 137 -30.65 -26.53 -26.23
CA ALA A 137 -30.06 -27.79 -26.71
C ALA A 137 -28.52 -27.72 -26.72
N ILE A 138 -27.92 -27.36 -25.57
CA ILE A 138 -26.48 -27.23 -25.38
C ILE A 138 -25.88 -28.47 -24.74
N THR A 139 -24.57 -28.67 -24.92
CA THR A 139 -23.84 -29.76 -24.30
C THR A 139 -22.88 -29.25 -23.27
N ILE A 140 -22.96 -29.78 -22.07
CA ILE A 140 -22.01 -29.62 -20.98
C ILE A 140 -21.14 -30.86 -20.98
N GLY A 141 -19.85 -30.71 -21.18
CA GLY A 141 -18.90 -31.80 -21.28
C GLY A 141 -18.67 -32.54 -19.95
N ASP A 142 -17.81 -33.57 -20.01
CA ASP A 142 -17.44 -34.34 -18.83
C ASP A 142 -16.61 -33.50 -17.84
N HIS A 143 -16.76 -33.80 -16.55
CA HIS A 143 -15.97 -33.16 -15.48
C HIS A 143 -16.11 -31.63 -15.43
N VAL A 144 -17.29 -31.09 -15.75
CA VAL A 144 -17.58 -29.64 -15.68
C VAL A 144 -18.14 -29.29 -14.31
N LYS A 145 -17.67 -28.18 -13.74
CA LYS A 145 -18.26 -27.55 -12.55
C LYS A 145 -18.95 -26.24 -12.94
N ILE A 146 -20.22 -26.06 -12.55
CA ILE A 146 -20.97 -24.82 -12.78
C ILE A 146 -21.27 -24.20 -11.44
N GLY A 147 -20.81 -22.97 -11.24
CA GLY A 147 -21.02 -22.20 -10.01
C GLY A 147 -22.48 -21.86 -9.75
N ALA A 148 -22.83 -21.65 -8.48
CA ALA A 148 -24.19 -21.32 -8.07
C ALA A 148 -24.72 -20.05 -8.77
N ASN A 149 -26.04 -20.02 -9.03
CA ASN A 149 -26.75 -18.93 -9.70
C ASN A 149 -26.24 -18.56 -11.12
N SER A 150 -25.47 -19.43 -11.76
CA SER A 150 -25.00 -19.21 -13.13
C SER A 150 -26.14 -19.44 -14.16
N VAL A 151 -26.06 -18.74 -15.30
CA VAL A 151 -26.98 -18.93 -16.43
C VAL A 151 -26.19 -19.37 -17.67
N VAL A 152 -26.23 -20.67 -17.99
CA VAL A 152 -25.44 -21.27 -19.08
C VAL A 152 -26.32 -21.41 -20.31
N VAL A 153 -25.95 -20.76 -21.41
CA VAL A 153 -26.69 -20.70 -22.68
C VAL A 153 -25.84 -21.12 -23.89
N HIS A 154 -24.59 -21.53 -23.65
CA HIS A 154 -23.67 -22.05 -24.66
C HIS A 154 -23.04 -23.35 -24.20
N SER A 155 -22.67 -24.20 -25.17
CA SER A 155 -21.99 -25.46 -24.87
C SER A 155 -20.67 -25.24 -24.15
N VAL A 156 -20.34 -26.13 -23.22
CA VAL A 156 -19.17 -26.07 -22.35
C VAL A 156 -18.27 -27.27 -22.63
N PRO A 157 -16.98 -27.10 -22.92
CA PRO A 157 -16.09 -28.25 -23.15
C PRO A 157 -15.77 -28.99 -21.84
N ASP A 158 -15.23 -30.22 -21.98
CA ASP A 158 -14.81 -31.04 -20.86
C ASP A 158 -13.81 -30.32 -19.94
N ASN A 159 -13.77 -30.72 -18.66
CA ASN A 159 -12.82 -30.26 -17.67
C ASN A 159 -12.83 -28.70 -17.49
N SER A 160 -14.01 -28.12 -17.52
CA SER A 160 -14.19 -26.68 -17.45
C SER A 160 -14.89 -26.22 -16.16
N ILE A 161 -14.61 -25.01 -15.73
CA ILE A 161 -15.36 -24.31 -14.69
C ILE A 161 -16.14 -23.17 -15.33
N VAL A 162 -17.44 -23.05 -15.00
CA VAL A 162 -18.34 -22.03 -15.55
C VAL A 162 -18.99 -21.24 -14.41
N VAL A 163 -18.97 -19.91 -14.47
CA VAL A 163 -19.65 -19.05 -13.50
C VAL A 163 -20.25 -17.82 -14.17
N GLY A 164 -21.22 -17.18 -13.51
CA GLY A 164 -21.79 -15.90 -13.86
C GLY A 164 -23.04 -15.92 -14.74
N VAL A 165 -23.56 -14.73 -15.08
CA VAL A 165 -24.76 -14.48 -15.90
C VAL A 165 -24.42 -13.46 -17.00
N PRO A 166 -24.30 -13.87 -18.28
CA PRO A 166 -24.27 -15.26 -18.77
C PRO A 166 -23.02 -16.02 -18.31
N GLY A 167 -23.15 -17.34 -18.16
CA GLY A 167 -22.08 -18.22 -17.71
C GLY A 167 -20.90 -18.24 -18.67
N ARG A 168 -19.70 -18.05 -18.14
CA ARG A 168 -18.43 -18.03 -18.89
C ARG A 168 -17.49 -19.10 -18.37
N VAL A 169 -16.73 -19.71 -19.29
CA VAL A 169 -15.65 -20.63 -18.93
C VAL A 169 -14.47 -19.83 -18.42
N ILE A 170 -14.15 -19.99 -17.14
CA ILE A 170 -13.06 -19.25 -16.47
C ILE A 170 -11.76 -20.06 -16.36
N LYS A 171 -11.82 -21.37 -16.49
CA LYS A 171 -10.64 -22.24 -16.45
C LYS A 171 -10.87 -23.49 -17.30
N LYS A 172 -9.93 -23.78 -18.22
CA LYS A 172 -9.74 -25.12 -18.76
C LYS A 172 -8.74 -25.82 -17.85
N ARG A 173 -9.16 -26.82 -17.07
CA ARG A 173 -8.28 -27.52 -16.16
C ARG A 173 -7.71 -28.79 -16.77
N ILE A 174 -6.43 -29.05 -16.51
CA ILE A 174 -5.73 -30.29 -16.77
C ILE A 174 -6.01 -31.26 -15.60
N VAL A 175 -6.63 -32.32 -15.93
CA VAL A 175 -6.78 -33.73 -15.44
C VAL A 175 -6.41 -34.15 -13.98
N LYS A 176 -6.14 -33.33 -13.00
CA LYS A 176 -5.74 -33.85 -11.66
C LYS A 176 -6.75 -33.72 -10.51
N ILE A 177 -8.00 -33.31 -10.76
CA ILE A 177 -8.98 -33.09 -9.67
C ILE A 177 -9.79 -34.34 -9.28
N PHE A 178 -9.87 -35.35 -10.13
CA PHE A 178 -10.83 -36.43 -9.98
C PHE A 178 -10.27 -37.75 -9.39
N ASP A 179 -8.96 -37.79 -9.07
CA ASP A 179 -8.34 -38.90 -8.35
C ASP A 179 -8.35 -38.75 -6.81
N GLU A 180 -8.73 -37.56 -6.33
CA GLU A 180 -8.81 -37.28 -4.89
C GLU A 180 -10.29 -37.25 -4.48
N GLY A 181 -10.77 -38.29 -3.87
CA GLY A 181 -12.05 -38.59 -3.26
C GLY A 181 -13.26 -37.64 -3.31
N PRO A 182 -14.45 -38.05 -2.82
CA PRO A 182 -15.73 -37.34 -2.99
C PRO A 182 -15.79 -35.93 -2.40
N VAL A 183 -14.92 -35.57 -1.46
CA VAL A 183 -14.96 -34.29 -0.73
C VAL A 183 -14.50 -33.10 -1.58
N GLU A 184 -13.54 -33.28 -2.49
CA GLU A 184 -13.10 -32.18 -3.39
C GLU A 184 -14.10 -31.89 -4.52
N MET A 185 -14.98 -32.82 -4.84
CA MET A 185 -16.08 -32.58 -5.79
C MET A 185 -17.07 -31.51 -5.28
N LEU A 186 -17.17 -31.33 -3.98
CA LEU A 186 -18.16 -30.48 -3.33
C LEU A 186 -17.72 -29.01 -3.20
N ASP A 187 -16.45 -28.68 -3.44
CA ASP A 187 -15.96 -27.29 -3.34
C ASP A 187 -16.42 -26.45 -4.54
N HIS A 188 -17.45 -25.64 -4.33
CA HIS A 188 -17.97 -24.63 -5.25
C HIS A 188 -17.96 -23.22 -4.63
N VAL A 189 -17.30 -23.05 -3.47
CA VAL A 189 -17.24 -21.78 -2.71
C VAL A 189 -16.02 -20.94 -3.13
N HIS A 190 -14.90 -21.60 -3.48
CA HIS A 190 -13.66 -20.92 -3.88
C HIS A 190 -13.53 -20.77 -5.41
N LEU A 191 -14.63 -20.42 -6.07
CA LEU A 191 -14.60 -20.12 -7.51
C LEU A 191 -14.16 -18.66 -7.72
N PRO A 192 -13.22 -18.37 -8.67
CA PRO A 192 -12.82 -16.99 -8.98
C PRO A 192 -14.01 -16.18 -9.48
N ASP A 193 -14.06 -14.90 -9.11
CA ASP A 193 -15.07 -13.96 -9.61
C ASP A 193 -14.63 -13.36 -10.95
N PRO A 194 -15.25 -13.73 -12.08
CA PRO A 194 -14.85 -13.24 -13.39
C PRO A 194 -15.20 -11.77 -13.62
N VAL A 195 -16.02 -11.15 -12.79
CA VAL A 195 -16.38 -9.74 -12.87
C VAL A 195 -15.26 -8.91 -12.22
N GLU A 196 -14.79 -9.34 -11.05
CA GLU A 196 -13.68 -8.69 -10.36
C GLU A 196 -12.38 -8.80 -11.18
N ASP A 197 -12.05 -9.99 -11.70
CA ASP A 197 -10.86 -10.18 -12.53
C ASP A 197 -10.89 -9.28 -13.77
N ARG A 198 -12.03 -9.18 -14.46
CA ARG A 198 -12.17 -8.27 -15.62
C ARG A 198 -12.20 -6.81 -15.25
N PHE A 199 -12.72 -6.47 -14.08
CA PHE A 199 -12.71 -5.10 -13.60
C PHE A 199 -11.27 -4.66 -13.32
N GLN A 200 -10.45 -5.53 -12.78
CA GLN A 200 -9.02 -5.28 -12.56
C GLN A 200 -8.25 -5.22 -13.89
N GLU A 201 -8.51 -6.14 -14.83
CA GLU A 201 -7.96 -6.09 -16.20
C GLU A 201 -8.34 -4.78 -16.92
N MET A 202 -9.59 -4.35 -16.81
CA MET A 202 -10.08 -3.13 -17.45
C MET A 202 -9.48 -1.87 -16.82
N LYS A 203 -9.31 -1.85 -15.50
CA LYS A 203 -8.58 -0.78 -14.80
C LYS A 203 -7.13 -0.69 -15.28
N SER A 204 -6.43 -1.82 -15.38
CA SER A 204 -5.05 -1.85 -15.84
C SER A 204 -4.94 -1.39 -17.32
N TYR A 205 -5.89 -1.78 -18.15
CA TYR A 205 -5.94 -1.35 -19.55
C TYR A 205 -6.26 0.15 -19.72
N ILE A 206 -7.16 0.69 -18.92
CA ILE A 206 -7.45 2.13 -18.88
C ILE A 206 -6.20 2.91 -18.43
N SER A 207 -5.52 2.47 -17.39
CA SER A 207 -4.27 3.08 -16.92
C SER A 207 -3.18 3.05 -17.99
N GLU A 208 -3.06 1.95 -18.75
CA GLU A 208 -2.11 1.84 -19.86
C GLU A 208 -2.48 2.76 -21.02
N LEU A 209 -3.77 2.91 -21.33
CA LEU A 209 -4.22 3.85 -22.37
C LEU A 209 -3.97 5.31 -21.95
N GLU A 210 -4.25 5.66 -20.71
CA GLU A 210 -3.96 6.98 -20.16
C GLU A 210 -2.45 7.28 -20.22
N ARG A 211 -1.62 6.30 -19.87
CA ARG A 211 -0.16 6.37 -19.99
C ARG A 211 0.29 6.61 -21.45
N ARG A 212 -0.27 5.87 -22.40
CA ARG A 212 0.04 6.01 -23.85
C ARG A 212 -0.38 7.36 -24.41
N ILE A 213 -1.55 7.85 -23.99
CA ILE A 213 -2.04 9.18 -24.36
C ILE A 213 -1.10 10.24 -23.77
N GLY A 214 -0.72 10.13 -22.49
CA GLY A 214 0.24 11.02 -21.83
C GLY A 214 1.59 11.10 -22.57
N VAL A 215 2.12 9.95 -22.99
CA VAL A 215 3.36 9.89 -23.80
C VAL A 215 3.18 10.55 -25.17
N LEU A 216 2.07 10.30 -25.87
CA LEU A 216 1.78 10.86 -27.20
C LEU A 216 1.52 12.38 -27.15
N GLU A 217 0.98 12.89 -26.07
CA GLU A 217 0.74 14.31 -25.85
C GLU A 217 1.95 15.06 -25.26
N GLY A 218 3.09 14.39 -25.05
CA GLY A 218 4.26 14.96 -24.38
C GLY A 218 4.03 15.23 -22.89
N LYS A 219 2.93 14.74 -22.35
CA LYS A 219 2.60 14.72 -20.92
C LYS A 219 2.98 13.33 -20.40
N GLY A 220 4.13 13.20 -19.76
CA GLY A 220 4.40 12.04 -18.90
C GLY A 220 3.22 11.81 -17.96
N GLU A 221 3.04 10.56 -17.47
CA GLU A 221 1.99 10.21 -16.50
C GLU A 221 1.78 11.36 -15.50
N SER A 222 0.54 11.85 -15.39
CA SER A 222 0.27 13.06 -14.62
C SER A 222 0.36 12.75 -13.13
N ILE A 223 1.49 13.15 -12.53
CA ILE A 223 1.60 13.17 -11.06
C ILE A 223 0.47 14.04 -10.53
N LYS A 224 -0.27 13.53 -9.55
CA LYS A 224 -1.28 14.30 -8.83
C LYS A 224 -0.73 14.72 -7.49
N VAL A 225 -0.98 15.95 -7.09
CA VAL A 225 -0.56 16.47 -5.80
C VAL A 225 -1.75 17.09 -5.07
N PHE A 226 -1.84 16.85 -3.77
CA PHE A 226 -2.84 17.54 -2.97
C PHE A 226 -2.36 18.96 -2.67
N ASN A 227 -3.11 19.94 -3.17
CA ASN A 227 -2.82 21.35 -2.95
C ASN A 227 -3.64 21.85 -1.76
N THR A 228 -2.98 22.23 -0.68
CA THR A 228 -3.65 22.77 0.52
C THR A 228 -4.46 24.02 0.20
N MET A 229 -4.00 24.84 -0.77
CA MET A 229 -4.71 26.04 -1.18
C MET A 229 -6.10 25.75 -1.73
N SER A 230 -6.24 24.76 -2.62
CA SER A 230 -7.53 24.37 -3.18
C SER A 230 -8.28 23.34 -2.33
N GLY A 231 -7.57 22.59 -1.47
CA GLY A 231 -8.09 21.46 -0.70
C GLY A 231 -8.39 20.21 -1.56
N LYS A 232 -7.77 20.10 -2.74
CA LYS A 232 -8.03 19.02 -3.72
C LYS A 232 -6.72 18.45 -4.27
N LYS A 233 -6.79 17.22 -4.78
CA LYS A 233 -5.74 16.66 -5.64
C LYS A 233 -5.85 17.27 -7.03
N GLU A 234 -4.74 17.78 -7.53
CA GLU A 234 -4.61 18.42 -8.84
C GLU A 234 -3.51 17.76 -9.66
N ASN A 235 -3.61 17.79 -10.97
CA ASN A 235 -2.51 17.35 -11.83
C ASN A 235 -1.32 18.28 -11.65
N PHE A 236 -0.16 17.71 -11.41
CA PHE A 236 1.07 18.46 -11.25
C PHE A 236 1.59 18.93 -12.61
N VAL A 237 1.57 20.23 -12.82
CA VAL A 237 2.10 20.89 -14.01
C VAL A 237 3.01 22.02 -13.54
N PRO A 238 4.33 21.93 -13.70
CA PRO A 238 5.24 22.99 -13.27
C PRO A 238 5.03 24.28 -14.08
N LEU A 239 5.44 25.42 -13.53
CA LEU A 239 5.38 26.73 -14.21
C LEU A 239 6.29 26.76 -15.42
N THR A 240 7.44 26.14 -15.35
CA THR A 240 8.37 25.97 -16.47
C THR A 240 8.42 24.46 -16.83
N PRO A 241 8.10 24.06 -18.06
CA PRO A 241 8.12 22.67 -18.45
C PRO A 241 9.44 21.97 -18.11
N GLY A 242 9.36 20.83 -17.43
CA GLY A 242 10.51 20.02 -17.01
C GLY A 242 11.29 20.54 -15.80
N LYS A 243 11.01 21.74 -15.29
CA LYS A 243 11.71 22.33 -14.14
C LYS A 243 10.74 22.55 -12.97
N VAL A 244 11.21 22.27 -11.76
CA VAL A 244 10.43 22.43 -10.53
C VAL A 244 11.24 23.21 -9.51
N ASN A 245 10.73 24.33 -9.09
CA ASN A 245 11.27 25.13 -7.98
C ASN A 245 10.48 24.80 -6.71
N MET A 246 11.14 24.26 -5.70
CA MET A 246 10.55 23.83 -4.45
C MET A 246 11.21 24.52 -3.26
N TYR A 247 10.45 25.31 -2.52
CA TYR A 247 10.88 25.93 -1.26
C TYR A 247 10.24 25.19 -0.08
N VAL A 248 11.03 24.82 0.90
CA VAL A 248 10.55 24.17 2.13
C VAL A 248 11.05 24.95 3.32
N CYS A 249 10.13 25.40 4.18
CA CYS A 249 10.52 26.06 5.42
C CYS A 249 11.42 25.16 6.26
N GLY A 250 12.58 25.71 6.64
CA GLY A 250 13.57 25.01 7.43
C GLY A 250 13.33 25.10 8.94
N ILE A 251 14.41 24.99 9.69
CA ILE A 251 14.37 25.05 11.15
C ILE A 251 14.73 26.43 11.69
N THR A 252 14.22 26.75 12.89
CA THR A 252 14.79 27.75 13.74
C THR A 252 15.87 27.10 14.60
N ALA A 253 17.13 27.53 14.42
CA ALA A 253 18.30 26.87 14.97
C ALA A 253 18.59 27.25 16.44
N TYR A 254 17.69 26.89 17.37
CA TYR A 254 17.81 27.22 18.80
C TYR A 254 17.89 25.99 19.72
N ASP A 255 17.57 24.81 19.23
CA ASP A 255 17.51 23.58 20.05
C ASP A 255 17.67 22.32 19.19
N VAL A 256 17.88 21.16 19.84
CA VAL A 256 17.95 19.85 19.17
C VAL A 256 16.69 19.51 18.40
N CYS A 257 16.87 18.78 17.29
CA CYS A 257 15.77 18.35 16.45
C CYS A 257 15.04 17.15 17.05
N HIS A 258 13.74 17.12 16.79
CA HIS A 258 12.87 16.02 17.16
C HIS A 258 12.31 15.34 15.90
N LEU A 259 11.63 14.21 16.10
CA LEU A 259 11.11 13.38 15.01
C LEU A 259 10.18 14.13 14.04
N GLY A 260 9.49 15.20 14.48
CA GLY A 260 8.68 16.06 13.62
C GLY A 260 9.49 16.78 12.53
N HIS A 261 10.71 17.25 12.88
CA HIS A 261 11.62 17.85 11.90
C HIS A 261 12.13 16.79 10.90
N ALA A 262 12.47 15.58 11.41
CA ALA A 262 12.85 14.46 10.55
C ALA A 262 11.75 14.11 9.55
N ARG A 263 10.48 14.08 10.00
CA ARG A 263 9.34 13.78 9.13
C ARG A 263 9.24 14.78 7.97
N SER A 264 9.26 16.07 8.27
CA SER A 264 9.20 17.09 7.23
C SER A 264 10.39 16.96 6.26
N ALA A 265 11.59 16.77 6.78
CA ALA A 265 12.78 16.64 5.96
C ALA A 265 12.74 15.42 5.04
N ILE A 266 12.32 14.25 5.55
CA ILE A 266 12.20 13.00 4.77
C ILE A 266 11.10 13.09 3.72
N VAL A 267 9.94 13.66 4.04
CA VAL A 267 8.82 13.82 3.10
C VAL A 267 9.26 14.62 1.87
N PHE A 268 9.87 15.78 2.06
CA PHE A 268 10.31 16.60 0.93
C PHE A 268 11.56 16.05 0.23
N ASP A 269 12.39 15.27 0.90
CA ASP A 269 13.46 14.49 0.27
C ASP A 269 12.87 13.43 -0.71
N ILE A 270 11.84 12.71 -0.31
CA ILE A 270 11.15 11.73 -1.18
C ILE A 270 10.48 12.42 -2.37
N ILE A 271 9.79 13.54 -2.15
CA ILE A 271 9.17 14.32 -3.23
C ILE A 271 10.24 14.76 -4.23
N LYS A 272 11.37 15.32 -3.77
CA LYS A 272 12.52 15.71 -4.59
C LYS A 272 13.07 14.52 -5.39
N ARG A 273 13.33 13.39 -4.72
CA ARG A 273 13.86 12.17 -5.34
C ARG A 273 12.92 11.62 -6.39
N TYR A 274 11.64 11.52 -6.06
CA TYR A 274 10.67 10.98 -6.99
C TYR A 274 10.45 11.88 -8.21
N LEU A 275 10.33 13.19 -8.04
CA LEU A 275 10.25 14.14 -9.16
C LEU A 275 11.49 14.06 -10.07
N ARG A 276 12.70 13.95 -9.49
CA ARG A 276 13.94 13.72 -10.27
C ARG A 276 13.93 12.39 -11.00
N TYR A 277 13.48 11.33 -10.36
CA TYR A 277 13.31 10.01 -11.00
C TYR A 277 12.33 10.09 -12.18
N ARG A 278 11.27 10.90 -12.07
CA ARG A 278 10.30 11.15 -13.14
C ARG A 278 10.81 12.15 -14.21
N GLY A 279 12.08 12.54 -14.16
CA GLY A 279 12.76 13.33 -15.17
C GLY A 279 12.67 14.84 -15.00
N TYR A 280 12.14 15.35 -13.89
CA TYR A 280 12.15 16.79 -13.62
C TYR A 280 13.51 17.27 -13.10
N GLU A 281 13.94 18.43 -13.57
CA GLU A 281 15.03 19.20 -12.94
C GLU A 281 14.48 19.92 -11.72
N VAL A 282 14.81 19.45 -10.51
CA VAL A 282 14.29 20.00 -9.26
C VAL A 282 15.35 20.84 -8.57
N MET A 283 15.04 22.12 -8.36
CA MET A 283 15.80 23.04 -7.51
C MET A 283 15.08 23.15 -6.17
N HIS A 284 15.69 22.65 -5.11
CA HIS A 284 15.14 22.63 -3.76
C HIS A 284 15.89 23.62 -2.87
N ALA A 285 15.17 24.58 -2.31
CA ALA A 285 15.66 25.49 -1.28
C ALA A 285 15.07 25.15 0.08
N ARG A 286 15.91 25.19 1.12
CA ARG A 286 15.50 25.05 2.54
C ARG A 286 16.29 26.03 3.37
N ASN A 287 15.63 26.97 4.03
CA ASN A 287 16.30 27.98 4.84
C ASN A 287 16.71 27.47 6.22
N ILE A 288 17.62 28.22 6.83
CA ILE A 288 17.91 28.17 8.27
C ILE A 288 17.53 29.54 8.84
N THR A 289 16.59 29.57 9.77
CA THR A 289 16.31 30.71 10.59
C THR A 289 17.37 30.78 11.70
N ASP A 290 18.36 31.61 11.51
CA ASP A 290 19.52 31.77 12.40
C ASP A 290 19.42 33.05 13.28
N ILE A 291 18.30 33.75 13.21
CA ILE A 291 17.94 34.89 14.08
C ILE A 291 16.45 34.82 14.44
N ASP A 292 16.15 34.72 15.73
CA ASP A 292 14.77 34.64 16.26
C ASP A 292 14.78 34.92 17.78
N ASP A 293 13.64 35.29 18.36
CA ASP A 293 13.48 35.49 19.81
C ASP A 293 13.94 34.25 20.63
N LYS A 294 13.73 33.03 20.11
CA LYS A 294 14.13 31.79 20.80
C LYS A 294 15.65 31.59 20.78
N ILE A 295 16.32 32.00 19.68
CA ILE A 295 17.79 31.97 19.58
C ILE A 295 18.41 32.96 20.56
N ILE A 296 17.86 34.20 20.65
CA ILE A 296 18.30 35.23 21.59
C ILE A 296 18.15 34.74 23.04
N ALA A 297 16.98 34.20 23.37
CA ALA A 297 16.74 33.67 24.72
C ALA A 297 17.68 32.51 25.05
N ARG A 298 17.95 31.62 24.10
CA ARG A 298 18.87 30.51 24.27
C ARG A 298 20.32 30.95 24.43
N ALA A 299 20.74 31.92 23.67
CA ALA A 299 22.08 32.51 23.77
C ALA A 299 22.31 33.15 25.16
N ALA A 300 21.32 33.87 25.67
CA ALA A 300 21.34 34.38 27.04
C ALA A 300 21.43 33.29 28.10
N GLN A 301 20.69 32.21 27.95
CA GLN A 301 20.72 31.03 28.85
C GLN A 301 22.08 30.31 28.83
N GLU A 302 22.68 30.16 27.64
CA GLU A 302 23.97 29.49 27.47
C GLU A 302 25.17 30.42 27.71
N GLY A 303 24.95 31.72 27.91
CA GLY A 303 26.02 32.70 28.10
C GLY A 303 26.93 32.87 26.88
N THR A 304 26.36 32.78 25.67
CA THR A 304 27.11 32.81 24.41
C THR A 304 26.42 33.72 23.38
N SER A 305 26.99 33.87 22.17
CA SER A 305 26.39 34.68 21.11
C SER A 305 25.28 33.94 20.39
N THR A 306 24.36 34.66 19.76
CA THR A 306 23.29 34.13 18.90
C THR A 306 23.86 33.33 17.74
N ASP A 307 24.93 33.81 17.10
CA ASP A 307 25.58 33.11 15.99
C ASP A 307 26.16 31.74 16.42
N ALA A 308 26.77 31.71 17.63
CA ALA A 308 27.30 30.44 18.16
C ALA A 308 26.18 29.42 18.45
N VAL A 309 25.04 29.90 18.97
CA VAL A 309 23.85 29.06 19.20
C VAL A 309 23.29 28.56 17.87
N ALA A 310 23.02 29.45 16.92
CA ALA A 310 22.47 29.10 15.61
C ALA A 310 23.35 28.08 14.88
N LYS A 311 24.67 28.34 14.82
CA LYS A 311 25.62 27.41 14.21
C LYS A 311 25.64 26.07 14.90
N LYS A 312 25.70 26.03 16.23
CA LYS A 312 25.69 24.78 17.03
C LYS A 312 24.49 23.89 16.72
N TYR A 313 23.30 24.47 16.62
CA TYR A 313 22.07 23.71 16.41
C TYR A 313 21.81 23.42 14.92
N ALA A 314 22.26 24.28 14.00
CA ALA A 314 22.28 23.97 12.58
C ALA A 314 23.22 22.79 12.28
N ASP A 315 24.44 22.75 12.84
CA ASP A 315 25.37 21.64 12.68
C ASP A 315 24.81 20.32 13.23
N LYS A 316 24.06 20.38 14.35
CA LYS A 316 23.36 19.18 14.89
C LYS A 316 22.24 18.73 13.97
N TYR A 317 21.42 19.64 13.46
CA TYR A 317 20.37 19.35 12.50
C TYR A 317 20.94 18.64 11.27
N TYR A 318 21.99 19.19 10.70
CA TYR A 318 22.61 18.61 9.52
C TYR A 318 23.12 17.21 9.78
N ARG A 319 23.79 16.98 10.91
CA ARG A 319 24.26 15.63 11.28
C ARG A 319 23.10 14.65 11.44
N ASP A 320 22.02 15.04 12.09
CA ASP A 320 20.85 14.18 12.28
C ASP A 320 20.20 13.84 10.93
N MET A 321 20.11 14.82 10.00
CA MET A 321 19.55 14.62 8.66
C MET A 321 20.46 13.73 7.80
N ASP A 322 21.76 13.89 7.87
CA ASP A 322 22.74 13.06 7.17
C ASP A 322 22.63 11.59 7.64
N LEU A 323 22.51 11.34 8.94
CA LEU A 323 22.29 10.01 9.50
C LEU A 323 20.98 9.37 8.98
N LEU A 324 19.92 10.15 8.85
CA LEU A 324 18.64 9.70 8.31
C LEU A 324 18.62 9.57 6.78
N GLY A 325 19.74 9.83 6.11
CA GLY A 325 19.86 9.76 4.65
C GLY A 325 19.07 10.82 3.91
N VAL A 326 18.79 11.96 4.54
CA VAL A 326 18.13 13.11 3.89
C VAL A 326 19.16 13.87 3.05
N SER A 327 18.87 14.02 1.75
CA SER A 327 19.73 14.79 0.85
C SER A 327 19.74 16.27 1.22
N ARG A 328 20.91 16.90 1.13
CA ARG A 328 21.02 18.37 1.27
C ARG A 328 20.08 19.05 0.27
N ALA A 329 19.54 20.21 0.66
CA ALA A 329 18.88 21.09 -0.29
C ALA A 329 19.93 21.64 -1.30
N ASP A 330 19.47 22.02 -2.47
CA ASP A 330 20.36 22.60 -3.48
C ASP A 330 20.76 24.04 -3.10
N LEU A 331 19.89 24.69 -2.31
CA LEU A 331 20.10 26.02 -1.72
C LEU A 331 19.73 25.96 -0.22
N GLU A 332 20.62 26.41 0.64
CA GLU A 332 20.44 26.42 2.10
C GLU A 332 20.73 27.84 2.66
N PRO A 333 19.85 28.83 2.35
CA PRO A 333 20.07 30.20 2.76
C PRO A 333 19.85 30.40 4.26
N ASN A 334 20.73 31.19 4.90
CA ASN A 334 20.51 31.71 6.25
C ASN A 334 19.71 33.01 6.20
N ALA A 335 18.87 33.26 7.20
CA ALA A 335 18.09 34.49 7.27
C ALA A 335 18.99 35.76 7.38
N THR A 336 20.07 35.65 8.17
CA THR A 336 20.99 36.79 8.37
C THR A 336 21.75 37.22 7.12
N ASP A 337 21.92 36.34 6.12
CA ASP A 337 22.55 36.67 4.84
C ASP A 337 21.61 37.41 3.87
N HIS A 338 20.32 37.61 4.25
CA HIS A 338 19.26 38.12 3.39
C HIS A 338 18.53 39.34 3.96
N ILE A 339 19.15 40.03 4.92
CA ILE A 339 18.58 41.21 5.60
C ILE A 339 18.24 42.32 4.60
N LYS A 340 19.08 42.51 3.61
CA LYS A 340 18.86 43.53 2.58
C LYS A 340 17.58 43.27 1.78
N GLU A 341 17.39 42.07 1.32
CA GLU A 341 16.20 41.68 0.56
C GLU A 341 14.92 41.78 1.41
N MET A 342 15.01 41.50 2.70
CA MET A 342 13.89 41.65 3.63
C MET A 342 13.52 43.12 3.79
N ILE A 343 14.52 44.03 3.98
CA ILE A 343 14.28 45.46 4.08
C ILE A 343 13.66 46.01 2.78
N GLU A 344 14.21 45.66 1.62
CA GLU A 344 13.67 46.05 0.31
C GLU A 344 12.20 45.58 0.13
N THR A 345 11.90 44.39 0.55
CA THR A 345 10.52 43.86 0.50
C THR A 345 9.59 44.67 1.42
N ILE A 346 10.02 44.98 2.62
CA ILE A 346 9.23 45.76 3.60
C ILE A 346 8.98 47.18 3.10
N GLU A 347 9.99 47.82 2.49
CA GLU A 347 9.86 49.18 1.90
C GLU A 347 8.74 49.21 0.84
N VAL A 348 8.72 48.22 -0.07
CA VAL A 348 7.65 48.08 -1.09
C VAL A 348 6.29 47.85 -0.44
N LEU A 349 6.19 47.03 0.61
CA LEU A 349 4.94 46.81 1.32
C LEU A 349 4.41 48.08 2.01
N ILE A 350 5.31 48.94 2.53
CA ILE A 350 4.93 50.23 3.10
C ILE A 350 4.47 51.20 1.99
N GLU A 351 5.21 51.28 0.88
CA GLU A 351 4.86 52.11 -0.26
C GLU A 351 3.48 51.75 -0.84
N LYS A 352 3.18 50.46 -0.93
CA LYS A 352 1.88 49.97 -1.37
C LYS A 352 0.77 50.09 -0.31
N GLY A 353 1.07 50.50 0.91
CA GLY A 353 0.11 50.71 2.01
C GLY A 353 -0.33 49.45 2.73
N TYR A 354 0.37 48.32 2.57
CA TYR A 354 0.11 47.09 3.29
C TYR A 354 0.87 46.98 4.62
N ALA A 355 1.88 47.82 4.85
CA ALA A 355 2.63 47.84 6.08
C ALA A 355 2.74 49.26 6.64
N TYR A 356 2.97 49.36 7.94
CA TYR A 356 3.11 50.63 8.63
C TYR A 356 4.19 50.59 9.72
N PRO A 357 5.05 51.61 9.81
CA PRO A 357 6.03 51.73 10.88
C PRO A 357 5.44 52.35 12.15
N VAL A 358 5.85 51.83 13.33
CA VAL A 358 5.47 52.36 14.65
C VAL A 358 6.64 52.16 15.60
N GLU A 359 7.22 53.28 16.13
CA GLU A 359 8.26 53.25 17.17
C GLU A 359 9.45 52.31 16.86
N GLY A 360 9.88 52.29 15.60
CA GLY A 360 10.99 51.44 15.14
C GLY A 360 10.61 49.99 14.75
N ASP A 361 9.39 49.53 15.04
CA ASP A 361 8.83 48.31 14.51
C ASP A 361 8.09 48.57 13.19
N VAL A 362 7.94 47.55 12.35
CA VAL A 362 7.08 47.60 11.17
C VAL A 362 6.12 46.44 11.22
N TYR A 363 4.84 46.71 11.05
CA TYR A 363 3.77 45.73 11.06
C TYR A 363 3.09 45.60 9.69
N PHE A 364 2.73 44.38 9.28
CA PHE A 364 1.82 44.14 8.16
C PHE A 364 0.39 44.37 8.61
N GLU A 365 -0.39 45.16 7.87
CA GLU A 365 -1.79 45.50 8.15
C GLU A 365 -2.68 44.43 7.50
N VAL A 366 -3.07 43.40 8.24
CA VAL A 366 -3.82 42.22 7.73
C VAL A 366 -5.15 42.65 7.08
N SER A 367 -5.82 43.67 7.62
CA SER A 367 -7.10 44.17 7.09
C SER A 367 -7.03 44.73 5.67
N LYS A 368 -5.83 45.09 5.19
CA LYS A 368 -5.60 45.58 3.81
C LYS A 368 -5.51 44.46 2.78
N PHE A 369 -5.20 43.26 3.20
CA PHE A 369 -5.07 42.12 2.30
C PHE A 369 -6.36 41.28 2.31
N SER A 370 -7.21 41.47 1.31
CA SER A 370 -8.54 40.87 1.21
C SER A 370 -8.52 39.33 1.10
N GLY A 371 -7.37 38.75 0.73
CA GLY A 371 -7.18 37.29 0.60
C GLY A 371 -6.71 36.59 1.85
N TYR A 372 -6.62 37.25 3.01
CA TYR A 372 -6.11 36.62 4.23
C TYR A 372 -7.04 35.50 4.72
N GLY A 373 -6.47 34.37 5.12
CA GLY A 373 -7.22 33.17 5.51
C GLY A 373 -7.51 32.18 4.36
N LYS A 374 -7.10 32.50 3.13
CA LYS A 374 -7.40 31.64 1.95
C LYS A 374 -6.70 30.27 1.97
N LEU A 375 -5.51 30.14 2.56
CA LEU A 375 -4.80 28.88 2.72
C LEU A 375 -5.36 28.08 3.90
N SER A 376 -5.46 28.71 5.06
CA SER A 376 -5.88 28.08 6.33
C SER A 376 -7.37 27.82 6.41
N LYS A 377 -8.18 28.40 5.51
CA LYS A 377 -9.66 28.38 5.52
C LYS A 377 -10.24 28.99 6.80
N LYS A 378 -9.48 29.85 7.46
CA LYS A 378 -9.93 30.54 8.67
C LYS A 378 -10.59 31.86 8.33
N ASN A 379 -11.71 32.15 9.01
CA ASN A 379 -12.35 33.46 8.91
C ASN A 379 -11.60 34.48 9.76
N VAL A 380 -11.29 35.65 9.20
CA VAL A 380 -10.59 36.75 9.87
C VAL A 380 -11.36 37.22 11.12
N ASP A 381 -12.69 37.32 11.05
CA ASP A 381 -13.52 37.75 12.17
C ASP A 381 -13.45 36.79 13.37
N ASP A 382 -13.41 35.47 13.09
CA ASP A 382 -13.26 34.45 14.13
C ASP A 382 -11.87 34.51 14.78
N LEU A 383 -10.84 34.83 14.00
CA LEU A 383 -9.48 34.99 14.50
C LEU A 383 -9.32 36.21 15.40
N VAL A 384 -9.97 37.33 15.06
CA VAL A 384 -10.00 38.55 15.89
C VAL A 384 -10.68 38.29 17.22
N SER A 385 -11.84 37.58 17.18
CA SER A 385 -12.62 37.26 18.39
C SER A 385 -11.91 36.24 19.30
N GLY A 386 -11.07 35.39 18.73
CA GLY A 386 -10.28 34.36 19.44
C GLY A 386 -8.92 34.81 19.95
N ALA A 387 -8.46 36.03 19.62
CA ALA A 387 -7.16 36.55 20.03
C ALA A 387 -7.10 36.81 21.55
N ARG A 388 -6.56 35.84 22.31
CA ARG A 388 -6.40 35.90 23.78
C ARG A 388 -5.04 36.43 24.24
N VAL A 389 -4.29 37.07 23.38
CA VAL A 389 -2.93 37.55 23.71
C VAL A 389 -3.00 39.02 24.17
N ASP A 390 -2.13 39.41 25.10
CA ASP A 390 -1.88 40.82 25.43
C ASP A 390 -1.65 41.59 24.13
N ILE A 391 -2.63 42.40 23.75
CA ILE A 391 -2.62 43.11 22.49
C ILE A 391 -1.55 44.21 22.62
N ASP A 392 -0.51 44.12 21.82
CA ASP A 392 0.44 45.20 21.69
C ASP A 392 -0.32 46.45 21.19
N LYS A 393 -0.41 47.46 22.04
CA LYS A 393 -1.15 48.70 21.78
C LYS A 393 -0.68 49.46 20.57
N ARG A 394 0.51 49.13 20.03
CA ARG A 394 1.09 49.73 18.83
C ARG A 394 0.51 49.18 17.54
N LYS A 395 -0.14 48.00 17.60
CA LYS A 395 -0.80 47.39 16.45
C LYS A 395 -2.19 47.99 16.21
N LYS A 396 -2.54 48.21 14.94
CA LYS A 396 -3.89 48.64 14.53
C LYS A 396 -4.92 47.52 14.71
N SER A 397 -4.51 46.27 14.55
CA SER A 397 -5.33 45.07 14.74
C SER A 397 -4.53 43.96 15.45
N PRO A 398 -5.18 43.16 16.29
CA PRO A 398 -4.52 41.99 16.92
C PRO A 398 -3.90 41.01 15.94
N LEU A 399 -4.41 40.93 14.71
CA LEU A 399 -3.92 40.05 13.65
C LEU A 399 -2.69 40.58 12.93
N ASP A 400 -2.38 41.86 13.06
CA ASP A 400 -1.21 42.44 12.42
C ASP A 400 0.06 41.77 12.96
N PHE A 401 1.00 41.46 12.09
CA PHE A 401 2.21 40.74 12.45
C PHE A 401 3.47 41.55 12.09
N ALA A 402 4.52 41.32 12.87
CA ALA A 402 5.74 42.06 12.71
C ALA A 402 6.51 41.65 11.45
N LEU A 403 6.90 42.61 10.64
CA LEU A 403 7.85 42.52 9.53
C LEU A 403 9.27 42.85 9.97
N TRP A 404 9.39 43.88 10.83
CA TRP A 404 10.62 44.32 11.43
C TRP A 404 10.40 44.63 12.91
N LYS A 405 11.34 44.27 13.77
CA LYS A 405 11.30 44.48 15.21
C LYS A 405 12.49 45.32 15.62
N SER A 406 12.25 46.40 16.31
CA SER A 406 13.32 47.22 16.93
C SER A 406 14.11 46.38 17.93
N SER A 407 15.44 46.46 17.91
CA SER A 407 16.33 45.73 18.81
C SER A 407 16.37 46.37 20.18
N LYS A 408 16.38 45.55 21.21
CA LYS A 408 16.67 45.96 22.58
C LYS A 408 18.17 45.99 22.82
N GLU A 409 18.56 46.64 23.91
CA GLU A 409 19.96 46.65 24.30
C GLU A 409 20.53 45.26 24.52
N GLY A 410 21.65 44.94 23.85
CA GLY A 410 22.28 43.62 23.88
C GLY A 410 21.75 42.60 22.88
N GLU A 411 20.68 42.89 22.13
CA GLU A 411 20.19 42.04 21.05
C GLU A 411 20.95 42.28 19.72
N PRO A 412 21.05 41.30 18.84
CA PRO A 412 21.53 41.53 17.46
C PRO A 412 20.65 42.53 16.70
N TRP A 413 21.27 43.31 15.84
CA TRP A 413 20.56 44.33 15.06
C TRP A 413 21.24 44.63 13.72
N TRP A 414 20.46 45.11 12.79
CA TRP A 414 20.87 45.65 11.50
C TRP A 414 20.28 47.05 11.32
N GLU A 415 20.99 47.88 10.58
CA GLU A 415 20.48 49.22 10.22
C GLU A 415 19.33 49.08 9.21
N SER A 416 18.28 49.85 9.40
CA SER A 416 17.13 49.93 8.50
C SER A 416 16.60 51.36 8.44
N PRO A 417 15.71 51.69 7.45
CA PRO A 417 15.05 53.00 7.40
C PRO A 417 14.23 53.33 8.65
N TRP A 418 13.85 52.33 9.44
CA TRP A 418 13.03 52.47 10.65
C TRP A 418 13.86 52.48 11.94
N GLY A 419 15.18 52.35 11.81
CA GLY A 419 16.13 52.27 12.92
C GLY A 419 16.73 50.87 13.07
N ARG A 420 17.52 50.70 14.13
CA ARG A 420 18.17 49.42 14.45
C ARG A 420 17.14 48.36 14.86
N GLY A 421 17.21 47.22 14.19
CA GLY A 421 16.24 46.17 14.42
C GLY A 421 16.62 44.85 13.76
N ARG A 422 15.68 43.92 13.73
CA ARG A 422 15.80 42.59 13.13
C ARG A 422 14.53 42.18 12.43
N PRO A 423 14.58 41.24 11.48
CA PRO A 423 13.39 40.79 10.76
C PRO A 423 12.37 40.07 11.66
N GLY A 424 11.11 40.14 11.27
CA GLY A 424 10.07 39.24 11.76
C GLY A 424 10.21 37.87 11.11
N TRP A 425 9.70 36.84 11.76
CA TRP A 425 9.87 35.47 11.32
C TRP A 425 9.29 35.14 9.91
N HIS A 426 8.22 35.81 9.50
CA HIS A 426 7.52 35.51 8.25
C HIS A 426 8.17 36.12 7.01
N ILE A 427 8.83 37.30 7.15
CA ILE A 427 9.44 37.97 6.02
C ILE A 427 10.69 37.28 5.51
N GLU A 428 11.33 36.46 6.34
CA GLU A 428 12.51 35.67 5.97
C GLU A 428 12.24 34.78 4.78
N CYS A 429 11.24 33.86 4.89
CA CYS A 429 10.90 32.92 3.82
C CYS A 429 10.37 33.63 2.57
N THR A 430 9.60 34.70 2.74
CA THR A 430 9.14 35.54 1.63
C THR A 430 10.30 36.11 0.82
N ALA A 431 11.25 36.79 1.49
CA ALA A 431 12.38 37.42 0.84
C ALA A 431 13.34 36.39 0.21
N MET A 432 13.67 35.33 0.94
CA MET A 432 14.58 34.28 0.46
C MET A 432 14.00 33.52 -0.72
N SER A 433 12.73 33.07 -0.65
CA SER A 433 12.11 32.35 -1.77
C SER A 433 11.98 33.21 -3.02
N SER A 434 11.60 34.49 -2.86
CA SER A 434 11.51 35.44 -3.98
C SER A 434 12.87 35.72 -4.62
N LYS A 435 13.95 35.82 -3.83
CA LYS A 435 15.31 35.99 -4.35
C LYS A 435 15.77 34.86 -5.25
N TYR A 436 15.48 33.62 -4.87
CA TYR A 436 15.98 32.44 -5.61
C TYR A 436 15.04 31.97 -6.70
N PHE A 437 13.73 32.13 -6.53
CA PHE A 437 12.73 31.56 -7.43
C PHE A 437 11.85 32.60 -8.12
N GLY A 438 12.02 33.86 -7.79
CA GLY A 438 11.19 34.94 -8.32
C GLY A 438 9.86 35.08 -7.58
N GLU A 439 8.96 35.87 -8.17
CA GLU A 439 7.68 36.24 -7.55
C GLU A 439 6.68 35.08 -7.44
N SER A 440 6.85 34.05 -8.27
CA SER A 440 6.01 32.86 -8.29
C SER A 440 6.84 31.60 -8.54
N PHE A 441 6.55 30.50 -7.81
CA PHE A 441 7.24 29.22 -7.98
C PHE A 441 6.30 28.03 -7.79
N ASP A 442 6.81 26.79 -7.98
CA ASP A 442 5.96 25.61 -8.13
C ASP A 442 5.44 25.07 -6.79
N ILE A 443 6.33 24.75 -5.84
CA ILE A 443 5.96 24.06 -4.61
C ILE A 443 6.49 24.82 -3.40
N HIS A 444 5.60 25.12 -2.45
CA HIS A 444 5.98 25.54 -1.10
C HIS A 444 5.52 24.48 -0.08
N GLY A 445 6.47 24.05 0.76
CA GLY A 445 6.26 22.94 1.67
C GLY A 445 6.63 23.22 3.12
N GLY A 446 6.04 22.40 4.02
CA GLY A 446 6.35 22.43 5.45
C GLY A 446 5.44 21.53 6.27
N GLY A 447 5.56 21.62 7.60
CA GLY A 447 4.62 20.96 8.51
C GLY A 447 3.23 21.61 8.49
N ALA A 448 2.19 20.85 8.79
CA ALA A 448 0.82 21.37 8.84
C ALA A 448 0.63 22.49 9.90
N ASP A 449 1.52 22.62 10.87
CA ASP A 449 1.55 23.71 11.83
C ASP A 449 1.98 25.05 11.22
N LEU A 450 2.67 25.03 10.08
CA LEU A 450 3.06 26.24 9.38
C LEU A 450 1.93 26.83 8.52
N ILE A 451 0.87 26.06 8.22
CA ILE A 451 -0.28 26.56 7.44
C ILE A 451 -0.76 27.90 8.01
N PHE A 452 -0.89 27.97 9.35
CA PHE A 452 -1.29 29.18 10.05
C PHE A 452 -0.52 29.32 11.36
N PRO A 453 0.09 30.50 11.64
CA PRO A 453 0.00 31.72 10.84
C PRO A 453 1.07 31.86 9.74
N HIS A 454 2.14 31.04 9.72
CA HIS A 454 3.37 31.30 8.98
C HIS A 454 3.16 31.42 7.46
N HIS A 455 2.68 30.36 6.79
CA HIS A 455 2.47 30.37 5.35
C HIS A 455 1.33 31.30 4.90
N GLU A 456 0.29 31.47 5.74
CA GLU A 456 -0.74 32.47 5.47
C GLU A 456 -0.15 33.90 5.43
N ASN A 457 0.78 34.22 6.37
CA ASN A 457 1.46 35.47 6.43
C ASN A 457 2.44 35.67 5.26
N GLU A 458 3.14 34.63 4.84
CA GLU A 458 3.99 34.65 3.66
C GLU A 458 3.19 34.96 2.38
N ILE A 459 2.01 34.35 2.23
CA ILE A 459 1.09 34.64 1.11
C ILE A 459 0.71 36.10 1.12
N ALA A 460 0.32 36.63 2.28
CA ALA A 460 -0.09 38.02 2.40
C ALA A 460 1.05 38.97 2.00
N GLN A 461 2.28 38.70 2.47
CA GLN A 461 3.47 39.49 2.13
C GLN A 461 3.82 39.40 0.64
N SER A 462 3.95 38.19 0.12
CA SER A 462 4.41 37.97 -1.26
C SER A 462 3.41 38.46 -2.30
N GLU A 463 2.12 38.20 -2.12
CA GLU A 463 1.09 38.65 -3.07
C GLU A 463 0.81 40.16 -2.97
N ALA A 464 0.91 40.76 -1.77
CA ALA A 464 0.88 42.21 -1.62
C ALA A 464 2.11 42.90 -2.25
N TYR A 465 3.28 42.24 -2.17
CA TYR A 465 4.52 42.72 -2.79
C TYR A 465 4.46 42.70 -4.31
N SER A 466 4.07 41.53 -4.90
CA SER A 466 4.22 41.26 -6.33
C SER A 466 2.97 41.48 -7.17
N ASP A 467 1.77 41.53 -6.56
CA ASP A 467 0.45 41.48 -7.20
C ASP A 467 0.22 40.19 -8.03
N LYS A 468 0.95 39.12 -7.70
CA LYS A 468 0.86 37.80 -8.39
C LYS A 468 0.63 36.68 -7.38
N PRO A 469 0.04 35.54 -7.81
CA PRO A 469 -0.02 34.35 -6.98
C PRO A 469 1.39 33.90 -6.57
N PHE A 470 1.61 33.69 -5.27
CA PHE A 470 2.93 33.39 -4.73
C PHE A 470 3.40 31.99 -5.10
N VAL A 471 2.59 30.96 -4.85
CA VAL A 471 2.95 29.56 -5.04
C VAL A 471 1.83 28.81 -5.73
N LYS A 472 2.19 27.92 -6.65
CA LYS A 472 1.23 27.10 -7.38
C LYS A 472 0.68 25.95 -6.53
N TYR A 473 1.54 25.21 -5.81
CA TYR A 473 1.16 24.07 -4.99
C TYR A 473 1.66 24.21 -3.55
N TRP A 474 0.75 24.25 -2.61
CA TRP A 474 1.03 24.26 -1.17
C TRP A 474 0.94 22.85 -0.62
N MET A 475 2.05 22.31 -0.11
CA MET A 475 2.14 20.93 0.36
C MET A 475 2.52 20.86 1.83
N HIS A 476 1.73 20.15 2.62
CA HIS A 476 1.95 20.06 4.07
C HIS A 476 1.96 18.62 4.55
N ASN A 477 2.99 18.27 5.33
CA ASN A 477 3.03 16.98 6.02
C ASN A 477 2.26 17.01 7.34
N GLY A 478 1.64 15.88 7.69
CA GLY A 478 0.90 15.71 8.93
C GLY A 478 1.79 15.68 10.18
N PHE A 479 1.17 15.75 11.35
CA PHE A 479 1.84 15.72 12.64
C PHE A 479 2.29 14.31 13.06
N ILE A 480 3.30 14.25 13.94
CA ILE A 480 3.55 13.06 14.74
C ILE A 480 2.75 13.21 16.03
N THR A 481 2.06 12.14 16.42
CA THR A 481 1.30 12.04 17.66
C THR A 481 1.96 11.03 18.60
N VAL A 482 1.82 11.26 19.89
CA VAL A 482 2.20 10.35 20.97
C VAL A 482 1.00 10.27 21.89
N ASP A 483 0.49 9.07 22.12
CA ASP A 483 -0.75 8.86 22.88
C ASP A 483 -1.94 9.68 22.35
N LYS A 484 -2.05 9.78 21.02
CA LYS A 484 -3.07 10.56 20.28
C LYS A 484 -2.96 12.10 20.43
N GLU A 485 -1.95 12.59 21.14
CA GLU A 485 -1.68 14.02 21.25
C GLU A 485 -0.54 14.44 20.32
N LYS A 486 -0.60 15.68 19.80
CA LYS A 486 0.49 16.22 18.97
C LYS A 486 1.80 16.22 19.79
N MET A 487 2.85 15.62 19.20
CA MET A 487 4.19 15.68 19.78
C MET A 487 4.69 17.14 19.82
N SER A 488 5.01 17.66 20.98
CA SER A 488 5.54 19.00 21.15
C SER A 488 6.43 19.15 22.39
N LYS A 489 7.36 20.12 22.32
CA LYS A 489 8.24 20.44 23.46
C LYS A 489 7.46 20.96 24.66
N SER A 490 6.40 21.75 24.42
CA SER A 490 5.58 22.32 25.49
C SER A 490 4.81 21.29 26.30
N LEU A 491 4.48 20.14 25.70
CA LEU A 491 3.81 19.01 26.39
C LEU A 491 4.81 18.02 27.02
N GLY A 492 6.11 18.17 26.74
CA GLY A 492 7.13 17.26 27.25
C GLY A 492 7.08 15.84 26.67
N ASN A 493 6.26 15.61 25.62
CA ASN A 493 6.06 14.33 24.95
C ASN A 493 6.86 14.20 23.64
N PHE A 494 7.98 14.89 23.52
CA PHE A 494 8.81 14.86 22.31
C PHE A 494 10.02 13.92 22.49
N PHE A 495 10.43 13.32 21.38
CA PHE A 495 11.61 12.47 21.28
C PHE A 495 12.61 13.12 20.33
N THR A 496 13.85 13.27 20.78
CA THR A 496 14.93 13.76 19.93
C THR A 496 15.35 12.68 18.93
N ILE A 497 15.82 13.10 17.77
CA ILE A 497 16.32 12.17 16.75
C ILE A 497 17.45 11.32 17.35
N LYS A 498 18.34 11.93 18.13
CA LYS A 498 19.44 11.24 18.78
C LYS A 498 18.97 10.11 19.70
N GLU A 499 17.99 10.35 20.59
CA GLU A 499 17.46 9.32 21.50
C GLU A 499 16.87 8.13 20.74
N ILE A 500 16.27 8.37 19.59
CA ILE A 500 15.73 7.31 18.74
C ILE A 500 16.85 6.54 18.04
N LEU A 501 17.84 7.24 17.48
CA LEU A 501 18.99 6.63 16.81
C LEU A 501 19.93 5.89 17.75
N ASP A 502 19.89 6.18 19.06
CA ASP A 502 20.60 5.40 20.10
C ASP A 502 19.96 4.01 20.31
N LYS A 503 18.76 3.74 19.79
CA LYS A 503 18.00 2.47 19.94
C LYS A 503 17.69 1.79 18.62
N TYR A 504 17.54 2.53 17.52
CA TYR A 504 17.10 2.04 16.22
C TYR A 504 18.04 2.49 15.11
N GLU A 505 18.22 1.63 14.13
CA GLU A 505 18.91 1.99 12.90
C GLU A 505 18.20 3.16 12.18
N PRO A 506 18.97 4.09 11.58
CA PRO A 506 18.38 5.24 10.87
C PRO A 506 17.37 4.84 9.79
N GLU A 507 17.63 3.73 9.10
CA GLU A 507 16.76 3.19 8.06
C GLU A 507 15.40 2.75 8.60
N VAL A 508 15.34 2.22 9.83
CA VAL A 508 14.10 1.86 10.52
C VAL A 508 13.26 3.10 10.78
N VAL A 509 13.88 4.18 11.24
CA VAL A 509 13.20 5.46 11.47
C VAL A 509 12.65 6.03 10.16
N ARG A 510 13.46 5.99 9.10
CA ARG A 510 13.04 6.44 7.76
C ARG A 510 11.87 5.62 7.23
N TYR A 511 11.96 4.29 7.32
CA TYR A 511 10.88 3.38 6.93
C TYR A 511 9.58 3.67 7.71
N PHE A 512 9.68 3.80 9.03
CA PHE A 512 8.53 4.15 9.88
C PHE A 512 7.85 5.43 9.40
N LEU A 513 8.62 6.49 9.12
CA LEU A 513 8.06 7.76 8.67
C LEU A 513 7.43 7.69 7.27
N LEU A 514 7.85 6.74 6.43
CA LEU A 514 7.29 6.48 5.09
C LEU A 514 6.11 5.50 5.10
N SER A 515 5.89 4.77 6.19
CA SER A 515 4.83 3.76 6.30
C SER A 515 3.42 4.35 6.39
N ALA A 516 3.30 5.65 6.64
CA ALA A 516 2.04 6.38 6.58
C ALA A 516 2.09 7.42 5.46
N HIS A 517 0.92 7.72 4.86
CA HIS A 517 0.82 8.80 3.89
C HIS A 517 1.31 10.12 4.49
N TYR A 518 2.10 10.90 3.75
CA TYR A 518 2.77 12.09 4.30
C TYR A 518 1.82 13.11 4.94
N ARG A 519 0.60 13.26 4.44
CA ARG A 519 -0.42 14.17 4.98
C ARG A 519 -1.13 13.64 6.23
N SER A 520 -1.16 12.33 6.43
CA SER A 520 -1.85 11.74 7.58
C SER A 520 -1.03 11.91 8.86
N PRO A 521 -1.64 12.10 10.03
CA PRO A 521 -0.92 11.96 11.28
C PRO A 521 -0.30 10.56 11.39
N ILE A 522 0.84 10.46 12.06
CA ILE A 522 1.48 9.18 12.37
C ILE A 522 1.67 9.08 13.88
N GLU A 523 1.19 7.98 14.45
CA GLU A 523 1.36 7.69 15.87
C GLU A 523 2.76 7.10 16.10
N PHE A 524 3.50 7.68 17.03
CA PHE A 524 4.83 7.20 17.41
C PHE A 524 4.74 6.34 18.66
N SER A 525 5.29 5.13 18.55
CA SER A 525 5.51 4.24 19.70
C SER A 525 6.67 3.29 19.42
N ASP A 526 7.28 2.74 20.48
CA ASP A 526 8.32 1.71 20.34
C ASP A 526 7.78 0.45 19.61
N VAL A 527 6.48 0.14 19.75
CA VAL A 527 5.84 -0.99 19.05
C VAL A 527 5.91 -0.78 17.53
N GLN A 528 5.59 0.42 17.06
CA GLN A 528 5.61 0.71 15.62
C GLN A 528 7.02 0.76 15.04
N LEU A 529 8.01 1.23 15.81
CA LEU A 529 9.41 1.16 15.39
C LEU A 529 9.92 -0.28 15.35
N ASN A 530 9.50 -1.15 16.28
CA ASN A 530 9.81 -2.58 16.23
C ASN A 530 9.17 -3.26 15.01
N GLU A 531 7.93 -2.93 14.66
CA GLU A 531 7.27 -3.42 13.45
C GLU A 531 8.00 -2.95 12.17
N ALA A 532 8.48 -1.71 12.16
CA ALA A 532 9.30 -1.19 11.08
C ALA A 532 10.62 -1.95 10.97
N GLU A 533 11.28 -2.21 12.09
CA GLU A 533 12.53 -2.98 12.15
C GLU A 533 12.33 -4.42 11.63
N LEU A 534 11.26 -5.10 12.03
CA LEU A 534 10.88 -6.42 11.51
C LEU A 534 10.62 -6.40 10.00
N SER A 535 10.05 -5.32 9.49
CA SER A 535 9.80 -5.17 8.05
C SER A 535 11.11 -5.02 7.29
N ILE A 536 12.04 -4.20 7.75
CA ILE A 536 13.38 -4.04 7.18
C ILE A 536 14.16 -5.37 7.25
N ASP A 537 14.12 -6.07 8.38
CA ASP A 537 14.77 -7.38 8.52
C ASP A 537 14.22 -8.42 7.54
N ARG A 538 12.90 -8.40 7.30
CA ARG A 538 12.28 -9.27 6.29
C ARG A 538 12.84 -8.99 4.88
N TYR A 539 13.06 -7.73 4.53
CA TYR A 539 13.69 -7.37 3.27
C TYR A 539 15.11 -7.95 3.20
N TYR A 540 15.98 -7.68 4.18
CA TYR A 540 17.35 -8.14 4.16
C TYR A 540 17.47 -9.68 4.21
N THR A 541 16.60 -10.35 4.96
CA THR A 541 16.47 -11.81 4.93
C THR A 541 16.12 -12.32 3.53
N THR A 542 15.22 -11.62 2.82
CA THR A 542 14.86 -12.00 1.44
C THR A 542 16.02 -11.80 0.48
N VAL A 543 16.74 -10.68 0.56
CA VAL A 543 17.93 -10.43 -0.27
C VAL A 543 19.03 -11.47 0.01
N LEU A 544 19.22 -11.88 1.26
CA LEU A 544 20.14 -12.97 1.62
C LEU A 544 19.71 -14.28 0.95
N ARG A 545 18.44 -14.64 1.00
CA ARG A 545 17.90 -15.85 0.32
C ARG A 545 18.05 -15.79 -1.20
N ILE A 546 17.85 -14.60 -1.79
CA ILE A 546 18.08 -14.36 -3.23
C ILE A 546 19.55 -14.62 -3.57
N ARG A 547 20.48 -14.05 -2.81
CA ARG A 547 21.93 -14.26 -2.98
C ARG A 547 22.29 -15.74 -2.93
N ASP A 548 21.88 -16.44 -1.88
CA ASP A 548 22.14 -17.86 -1.69
C ASP A 548 21.58 -18.71 -2.84
N PHE A 549 20.39 -18.36 -3.33
CA PHE A 549 19.76 -19.03 -4.46
C PHE A 549 20.56 -18.82 -5.74
N LEU A 550 20.93 -17.59 -6.08
CA LEU A 550 21.66 -17.27 -7.31
C LEU A 550 23.04 -17.95 -7.34
N GLU A 551 23.72 -18.10 -6.19
CA GLU A 551 24.99 -18.79 -6.05
C GLU A 551 24.86 -20.32 -6.14
N SER A 552 23.78 -20.91 -5.64
CA SER A 552 23.61 -22.37 -5.51
C SER A 552 22.69 -23.01 -6.54
N ALA A 553 21.95 -22.24 -7.34
CA ALA A 553 20.95 -22.77 -8.24
C ALA A 553 21.57 -23.60 -9.38
N GLY A 554 21.13 -24.86 -9.48
CA GLY A 554 21.54 -25.77 -10.56
C GLY A 554 21.03 -25.35 -11.93
N THR A 555 21.64 -25.89 -12.99
CA THR A 555 21.30 -25.61 -14.39
C THR A 555 20.10 -26.42 -14.92
N LYS A 556 19.69 -27.50 -14.21
CA LYS A 556 18.55 -28.32 -14.64
C LYS A 556 17.25 -27.60 -14.33
N GLU A 557 16.46 -27.35 -15.35
CA GLU A 557 15.10 -26.79 -15.23
C GLU A 557 14.20 -27.73 -14.42
N LYS A 558 13.63 -27.21 -13.34
CA LYS A 558 12.54 -27.84 -12.63
C LYS A 558 11.27 -27.06 -12.94
N MET A 559 10.29 -27.72 -13.57
CA MET A 559 9.03 -27.09 -13.93
C MET A 559 8.32 -26.56 -12.67
N LEU A 560 8.06 -25.26 -12.61
CA LEU A 560 7.54 -24.58 -11.43
C LEU A 560 6.36 -23.67 -11.78
N GLN A 561 5.53 -23.42 -10.80
CA GLN A 561 4.48 -22.39 -10.85
C GLN A 561 5.16 -21.01 -10.72
N SER A 562 5.54 -20.39 -11.84
CA SER A 562 6.17 -19.07 -11.91
C SER A 562 5.21 -17.97 -12.37
N GLU A 563 4.00 -18.32 -12.77
CA GLU A 563 3.03 -17.40 -13.40
C GLU A 563 2.69 -16.19 -12.53
N GLU A 564 2.56 -16.39 -11.22
CA GLU A 564 2.22 -15.32 -10.28
C GLU A 564 3.38 -14.34 -10.10
N LEU A 565 4.61 -14.84 -9.95
CA LEU A 565 5.79 -13.98 -9.86
C LEU A 565 6.05 -13.24 -11.19
N GLU A 566 5.91 -13.91 -12.33
CA GLU A 566 6.04 -13.29 -13.66
C GLU A 566 4.99 -12.18 -13.86
N GLY A 567 3.74 -12.44 -13.51
CA GLY A 567 2.66 -11.46 -13.57
C GLY A 567 2.90 -10.25 -12.67
N LEU A 568 3.40 -10.50 -11.44
CA LEU A 568 3.73 -9.43 -10.50
C LEU A 568 4.92 -8.60 -11.02
N LEU A 569 6.00 -9.22 -11.49
CA LEU A 569 7.17 -8.52 -12.02
C LEU A 569 6.81 -7.64 -13.24
N SER A 570 5.90 -8.10 -14.09
CA SER A 570 5.47 -7.33 -15.27
C SER A 570 4.67 -6.07 -14.91
N SER A 571 3.94 -6.07 -13.79
CA SER A 571 3.07 -4.96 -13.36
C SER A 571 3.65 -4.14 -12.20
N PHE A 572 4.78 -4.55 -11.62
CA PHE A 572 5.29 -3.98 -10.38
C PHE A 572 5.66 -2.49 -10.50
N LYS A 573 6.38 -2.12 -11.56
CA LYS A 573 6.77 -0.72 -11.77
C LYS A 573 5.53 0.18 -11.95
N ASP A 574 4.54 -0.27 -12.69
CA ASP A 574 3.32 0.49 -12.91
C ASP A 574 2.54 0.67 -11.61
N LYS A 575 2.44 -0.37 -10.77
CA LYS A 575 1.84 -0.28 -9.44
C LYS A 575 2.58 0.70 -8.53
N PHE A 576 3.91 0.64 -8.53
CA PHE A 576 4.74 1.55 -7.74
C PHE A 576 4.59 3.00 -8.22
N HIS A 577 4.67 3.23 -9.54
CA HIS A 577 4.47 4.56 -10.11
C HIS A 577 3.06 5.09 -9.81
N HIS A 578 2.03 4.28 -10.01
CA HIS A 578 0.66 4.68 -9.71
C HIS A 578 0.48 5.13 -8.24
N ALA A 579 1.11 4.41 -7.29
CA ALA A 579 1.09 4.83 -5.90
C ALA A 579 1.81 6.16 -5.67
N MET A 580 3.00 6.32 -6.25
CA MET A 580 3.80 7.53 -6.06
C MET A 580 3.25 8.72 -6.85
N ASP A 581 2.63 8.50 -8.01
CA ASP A 581 1.96 9.53 -8.79
C ASP A 581 0.66 10.02 -8.13
N ASP A 582 0.06 9.22 -7.27
CA ASP A 582 -1.12 9.61 -6.50
C ASP A 582 -0.72 10.29 -5.18
N ASP A 583 -0.17 11.50 -5.28
CA ASP A 583 0.16 12.35 -4.12
C ASP A 583 1.30 11.78 -3.27
N PHE A 584 2.32 11.22 -3.94
CA PHE A 584 3.52 10.65 -3.31
C PHE A 584 3.22 9.63 -2.20
N ASN A 585 2.27 8.72 -2.46
CA ASN A 585 1.79 7.74 -1.49
C ASN A 585 2.82 6.63 -1.21
N SER A 586 3.83 6.96 -0.41
CA SER A 586 4.89 6.04 0.00
C SER A 586 4.37 4.81 0.75
N ALA A 587 3.29 4.95 1.52
CA ALA A 587 2.70 3.84 2.25
C ALA A 587 2.16 2.75 1.30
N SER A 588 1.45 3.15 0.24
CA SER A 588 0.99 2.24 -0.80
C SER A 588 2.16 1.63 -1.58
N ALA A 589 3.18 2.44 -1.92
CA ALA A 589 4.39 1.97 -2.58
C ALA A 589 5.12 0.89 -1.77
N LEU A 590 5.27 1.09 -0.45
CA LEU A 590 5.82 0.08 0.47
C LEU A 590 4.97 -1.20 0.48
N GLY A 591 3.64 -1.08 0.42
CA GLY A 591 2.73 -2.22 0.31
C GLY A 591 3.08 -3.11 -0.89
N PHE A 592 3.29 -2.53 -2.07
CA PHE A 592 3.68 -3.27 -3.28
C PHE A 592 5.09 -3.87 -3.19
N ILE A 593 6.03 -3.18 -2.55
CA ILE A 593 7.37 -3.75 -2.27
C ILE A 593 7.24 -5.03 -1.43
N PHE A 594 6.43 -5.01 -0.37
CA PHE A 594 6.24 -6.19 0.48
C PHE A 594 5.37 -7.28 -0.16
N GLU A 595 4.51 -6.94 -1.11
CA GLU A 595 3.85 -7.92 -1.98
C GLU A 595 4.89 -8.69 -2.81
N LEU A 596 5.83 -7.99 -3.45
CA LEU A 596 6.92 -8.61 -4.21
C LEU A 596 7.83 -9.46 -3.31
N ILE A 597 8.24 -8.96 -2.15
CA ILE A 597 9.04 -9.70 -1.17
C ILE A 597 8.36 -11.01 -0.77
N ARG A 598 7.08 -10.98 -0.48
CA ARG A 598 6.29 -12.17 -0.13
C ARG A 598 6.26 -13.19 -1.26
N GLU A 599 6.03 -12.74 -2.48
CA GLU A 599 5.95 -13.62 -3.63
C GLU A 599 7.30 -14.24 -4.00
N VAL A 600 8.38 -13.46 -3.92
CA VAL A 600 9.75 -13.97 -4.09
C VAL A 600 10.06 -15.06 -3.06
N ASN A 601 9.72 -14.82 -1.78
CA ASN A 601 9.93 -15.82 -0.74
C ASN A 601 9.11 -17.10 -0.99
N ARG A 602 7.84 -16.96 -1.38
CA ARG A 602 6.99 -18.10 -1.75
C ARG A 602 7.59 -18.90 -2.91
N PHE A 603 8.09 -18.21 -3.93
CA PHE A 603 8.74 -18.85 -5.07
C PHE A 603 10.01 -19.59 -4.66
N LEU A 604 10.85 -18.99 -3.82
CA LEU A 604 12.07 -19.62 -3.30
C LEU A 604 11.77 -20.86 -2.41
N ASP A 605 10.64 -20.86 -1.66
CA ASP A 605 10.21 -22.00 -0.84
C ASP A 605 9.89 -23.25 -1.69
N LEU A 606 9.48 -23.08 -2.95
CA LEU A 606 9.29 -24.17 -3.90
C LEU A 606 10.60 -24.83 -4.36
N LYS A 607 11.76 -24.30 -3.93
CA LYS A 607 13.10 -24.74 -4.34
C LYS A 607 13.24 -24.80 -5.86
N PRO A 608 13.09 -23.64 -6.53
CA PRO A 608 13.23 -23.54 -7.98
C PRO A 608 14.65 -23.88 -8.43
N SER A 609 14.83 -24.19 -9.72
CA SER A 609 16.14 -24.36 -10.36
C SER A 609 16.04 -24.10 -11.85
N GLY A 610 17.17 -23.79 -12.49
CA GLY A 610 17.26 -23.49 -13.92
C GLY A 610 17.39 -22.00 -14.24
N GLU A 611 17.72 -21.69 -15.49
CA GLU A 611 18.01 -20.31 -15.93
C GLU A 611 16.78 -19.40 -15.86
N LYS A 612 15.58 -19.90 -16.15
CA LYS A 612 14.36 -19.10 -16.01
C LYS A 612 14.11 -18.68 -14.56
N ALA A 613 14.35 -19.58 -13.60
CA ALA A 613 14.19 -19.26 -12.20
C ALA A 613 15.21 -18.22 -11.73
N LYS A 614 16.47 -18.32 -12.21
CA LYS A 614 17.50 -17.32 -11.94
C LYS A 614 17.14 -15.94 -12.49
N ASP A 615 16.64 -15.88 -13.74
CA ASP A 615 16.17 -14.62 -14.36
C ASP A 615 15.09 -13.94 -13.51
N LEU A 616 14.06 -14.68 -13.12
CA LEU A 616 12.97 -14.15 -12.32
C LEU A 616 13.45 -13.59 -10.96
N VAL A 617 14.33 -14.32 -10.28
CA VAL A 617 14.88 -13.92 -8.99
C VAL A 617 15.82 -12.71 -9.13
N SER A 618 16.67 -12.68 -10.17
CA SER A 618 17.55 -11.53 -10.47
C SER A 618 16.73 -10.27 -10.74
N ARG A 619 15.74 -10.35 -11.62
CA ARG A 619 14.83 -9.23 -11.92
C ARG A 619 14.07 -8.74 -10.69
N SER A 620 13.68 -9.65 -9.81
CA SER A 620 13.06 -9.27 -8.54
C SER A 620 14.01 -8.44 -7.68
N ASN A 621 15.26 -8.87 -7.57
CA ASN A 621 16.28 -8.15 -6.81
C ASN A 621 16.57 -6.77 -7.38
N GLU A 622 16.68 -6.67 -8.71
CA GLU A 622 16.92 -5.41 -9.42
C GLU A 622 15.77 -4.40 -9.17
N LEU A 623 14.52 -4.87 -9.27
CA LEU A 623 13.35 -4.03 -9.01
C LEU A 623 13.30 -3.56 -7.55
N LEU A 624 13.57 -4.44 -6.59
CA LEU A 624 13.62 -4.08 -5.17
C LEU A 624 14.70 -3.03 -4.88
N ALA A 625 15.90 -3.18 -5.49
CA ALA A 625 16.98 -2.21 -5.35
C ALA A 625 16.63 -0.86 -5.99
N GLU A 626 16.03 -0.85 -7.19
CA GLU A 626 15.62 0.38 -7.90
C GLU A 626 14.63 1.20 -7.04
N VAL A 627 13.55 0.58 -6.59
CA VAL A 627 12.53 1.31 -5.79
C VAL A 627 13.01 1.66 -4.40
N GLY A 628 13.87 0.83 -3.80
CA GLY A 628 14.57 1.14 -2.56
C GLY A 628 15.42 2.40 -2.68
N GLY A 629 16.16 2.55 -3.79
CA GLY A 629 16.94 3.74 -4.11
C GLY A 629 16.10 5.02 -4.24
N ILE A 630 14.89 4.93 -4.84
CA ILE A 630 13.97 6.06 -4.93
C ILE A 630 13.54 6.50 -3.52
N LEU A 631 13.11 5.58 -2.68
CA LEU A 631 12.69 5.85 -1.31
C LEU A 631 13.85 6.08 -0.34
N ASN A 632 15.07 5.85 -0.80
CA ASN A 632 16.29 5.87 -0.02
C ASN A 632 16.22 4.99 1.24
N ILE A 633 15.70 3.78 1.05
CA ILE A 633 15.70 2.67 2.02
C ILE A 633 16.33 1.45 1.34
N PHE A 634 16.69 0.44 2.12
CA PHE A 634 17.27 -0.80 1.59
C PHE A 634 18.66 -0.59 0.94
N ASN A 635 19.44 0.33 1.50
CA ASN A 635 20.72 0.76 0.92
C ASN A 635 21.91 -0.07 1.41
N LYS A 636 21.72 -0.96 2.37
CA LYS A 636 22.76 -1.82 2.94
C LYS A 636 22.78 -3.18 2.25
N THR A 637 23.88 -3.89 2.38
CA THR A 637 23.89 -5.34 2.18
C THR A 637 23.30 -6.04 3.41
N PRO A 638 22.84 -7.30 3.30
CA PRO A 638 22.40 -8.06 4.48
C PRO A 638 23.46 -8.14 5.57
N ASP A 639 24.72 -8.29 5.19
CA ASP A 639 25.82 -8.39 6.15
C ASP A 639 26.06 -7.05 6.87
N GLU A 640 25.99 -5.92 6.16
CA GLU A 640 26.05 -4.57 6.77
C GLU A 640 24.85 -4.29 7.69
N TRP A 641 23.65 -4.78 7.33
CA TRP A 641 22.47 -4.68 8.17
C TRP A 641 22.67 -5.37 9.52
N TYR A 642 23.03 -6.65 9.52
CA TYR A 642 23.21 -7.38 10.77
C TYR A 642 24.40 -6.88 11.58
N ARG A 643 25.47 -6.40 10.94
CA ARG A 643 26.60 -5.73 11.61
C ARG A 643 26.15 -4.45 12.30
N SER A 644 25.34 -3.63 11.65
CA SER A 644 24.85 -2.39 12.25
C SER A 644 23.94 -2.65 13.45
N LEU A 645 23.13 -3.72 13.42
CA LEU A 645 22.31 -4.12 14.57
C LEU A 645 23.11 -4.53 15.79
N ILE A 646 24.28 -5.15 15.63
CA ILE A 646 25.19 -5.45 16.76
C ILE A 646 25.50 -4.15 17.53
N THR A 647 25.84 -3.10 16.80
CA THR A 647 26.19 -1.79 17.39
C THR A 647 24.98 -1.13 18.06
N VAL A 648 23.86 -1.03 17.37
CA VAL A 648 22.66 -0.33 17.86
C VAL A 648 22.03 -1.05 19.06
N LYS A 649 21.95 -2.38 19.01
CA LYS A 649 21.40 -3.19 20.12
C LYS A 649 22.40 -3.45 21.24
N LYS A 650 23.62 -2.91 21.11
CA LYS A 650 24.71 -3.03 22.10
C LYS A 650 24.98 -4.48 22.49
N ILE A 651 25.01 -5.37 21.46
CA ILE A 651 25.33 -6.78 21.67
C ILE A 651 26.78 -6.89 22.13
N GLU A 652 27.04 -7.72 23.13
CA GLU A 652 28.36 -7.88 23.74
C GLU A 652 29.41 -8.53 22.82
N PHE A 653 28.99 -9.15 21.72
CA PHE A 653 29.87 -9.77 20.73
C PHE A 653 30.12 -8.83 19.55
N SER A 654 31.37 -8.67 19.15
CA SER A 654 31.72 -8.10 17.84
C SER A 654 31.47 -9.13 16.71
N GLU A 655 31.48 -8.69 15.45
CA GLU A 655 31.40 -9.61 14.31
C GLU A 655 32.54 -10.66 14.34
N ASP A 656 33.77 -10.25 14.69
CA ASP A 656 34.89 -11.16 14.79
C ASP A 656 34.68 -12.22 15.88
N ASP A 657 34.12 -11.84 17.03
CA ASP A 657 33.76 -12.77 18.11
C ASP A 657 32.74 -13.80 17.63
N VAL A 658 31.70 -13.35 16.89
CA VAL A 658 30.68 -14.23 16.33
C VAL A 658 31.27 -15.22 15.34
N LEU A 659 32.16 -14.76 14.45
CA LEU A 659 32.85 -15.61 13.48
C LEU A 659 33.80 -16.62 14.16
N GLN A 660 34.49 -16.20 15.22
CA GLN A 660 35.31 -17.09 16.03
C GLN A 660 34.45 -18.17 16.69
N LYS A 661 33.33 -17.81 17.31
CA LYS A 661 32.39 -18.77 17.90
C LYS A 661 31.79 -19.75 16.89
N ILE A 662 31.50 -19.29 15.68
CA ILE A 662 31.08 -20.16 14.58
C ILE A 662 32.17 -21.16 14.23
N ALA A 663 33.44 -20.72 14.17
CA ALA A 663 34.58 -21.62 13.91
C ALA A 663 34.75 -22.64 15.04
N GLU A 664 34.66 -22.24 16.32
CA GLU A 664 34.68 -23.13 17.49
C GLU A 664 33.58 -24.20 17.38
N ARG A 665 32.33 -23.78 17.03
CA ARG A 665 31.22 -24.70 16.83
C ARG A 665 31.46 -25.68 15.69
N GLN A 666 32.00 -25.22 14.57
CA GLN A 666 32.32 -26.08 13.42
C GLN A 666 33.36 -27.12 13.77
N GLU A 667 34.40 -26.74 14.52
CA GLU A 667 35.45 -27.68 14.97
C GLU A 667 34.88 -28.73 15.95
N ALA A 668 34.02 -28.32 16.91
CA ALA A 668 33.33 -29.24 17.79
C ALA A 668 32.45 -30.25 17.01
N ARG A 669 31.76 -29.81 15.95
CA ARG A 669 30.99 -30.70 15.07
C ARG A 669 31.86 -31.69 14.28
N LYS A 670 33.03 -31.28 13.79
CA LYS A 670 33.98 -32.18 13.12
C LYS A 670 34.48 -33.26 14.08
N GLN A 671 34.70 -32.91 15.34
CA GLN A 671 35.08 -33.83 16.39
C GLN A 671 33.91 -34.63 16.97
N LYS A 672 32.70 -34.48 16.45
CA LYS A 672 31.42 -35.09 16.93
C LYS A 672 31.11 -34.77 18.37
N ASN A 673 31.63 -33.65 18.90
CA ASN A 673 31.31 -33.14 20.22
C ASN A 673 30.05 -32.23 20.10
N TRP A 674 28.86 -32.88 20.08
CA TRP A 674 27.59 -32.20 19.90
C TRP A 674 27.24 -31.32 21.08
N GLU A 675 27.62 -31.71 22.29
CA GLU A 675 27.35 -30.92 23.51
C GLU A 675 28.07 -29.56 23.47
N ALA A 676 29.35 -29.53 23.07
CA ALA A 676 30.06 -28.28 22.90
C ALA A 676 29.52 -27.42 21.75
N ALA A 677 29.12 -28.06 20.65
CA ALA A 677 28.50 -27.34 19.51
C ALA A 677 27.17 -26.69 19.88
N ASP A 678 26.34 -27.36 20.66
CA ASP A 678 25.06 -26.86 21.13
C ASP A 678 25.23 -25.79 22.23
N ALA A 679 26.25 -25.90 23.07
CA ALA A 679 26.60 -24.87 24.06
C ALA A 679 26.94 -23.53 23.39
N VAL A 680 27.77 -23.55 22.32
CA VAL A 680 28.11 -22.34 21.56
C VAL A 680 26.86 -21.75 20.90
N ARG A 681 25.99 -22.57 20.32
CA ARG A 681 24.73 -22.10 19.71
C ARG A 681 23.83 -21.42 20.73
N LYS A 682 23.72 -22.01 21.90
CA LYS A 682 22.90 -21.49 23.00
C LYS A 682 23.48 -20.18 23.55
N GLU A 683 24.80 -20.10 23.73
CA GLU A 683 25.50 -18.86 24.15
C GLU A 683 25.19 -17.71 23.22
N LEU A 684 25.31 -17.91 21.91
CA LEU A 684 25.04 -16.89 20.89
C LEU A 684 23.53 -16.52 20.87
N ASP A 685 22.65 -17.53 20.97
CA ASP A 685 21.20 -17.30 20.97
C ASP A 685 20.73 -16.49 22.19
N GLU A 686 21.29 -16.75 23.39
CA GLU A 686 21.04 -15.97 24.61
C GLU A 686 21.50 -14.51 24.50
N LYS A 687 22.49 -14.24 23.65
CA LYS A 687 22.99 -12.89 23.34
C LYS A 687 22.31 -12.26 22.13
N GLY A 688 21.27 -12.88 21.59
CA GLY A 688 20.47 -12.34 20.46
C GLY A 688 21.06 -12.62 19.08
N ILE A 689 22.00 -13.58 18.97
CA ILE A 689 22.59 -13.99 17.68
C ILE A 689 22.07 -15.37 17.30
N ILE A 690 21.39 -15.46 16.16
CA ILE A 690 20.79 -16.68 15.63
C ILE A 690 21.73 -17.28 14.58
N LEU A 691 22.07 -18.57 14.74
CA LEU A 691 22.85 -19.32 13.76
C LEU A 691 21.97 -20.12 12.81
N GLU A 692 22.22 -20.01 11.51
CA GLU A 692 21.55 -20.77 10.45
C GLU A 692 22.56 -21.67 9.76
N ASP A 693 22.40 -23.01 9.89
CA ASP A 693 23.27 -23.97 9.22
C ASP A 693 22.89 -24.06 7.74
N LYS A 694 23.85 -23.80 6.87
CA LYS A 694 23.76 -23.91 5.41
C LYS A 694 24.63 -25.06 4.91
N ARG A 695 24.47 -25.44 3.63
CA ARG A 695 25.30 -26.51 3.02
C ARG A 695 26.80 -26.18 3.01
N ASP A 696 27.12 -24.90 2.86
CA ASP A 696 28.48 -24.40 2.66
C ASP A 696 29.06 -23.72 3.91
N GLY A 697 28.33 -23.79 5.05
CA GLY A 697 28.81 -23.19 6.30
C GLY A 697 27.67 -22.85 7.28
N THR A 698 27.99 -22.00 8.24
CA THR A 698 26.98 -21.45 9.19
C THR A 698 26.88 -19.95 8.97
N ALA A 699 25.70 -19.46 8.62
CA ALA A 699 25.37 -18.05 8.61
C ALA A 699 24.87 -17.61 9.99
N TRP A 700 24.91 -16.31 10.23
CA TRP A 700 24.39 -15.72 11.46
C TRP A 700 23.55 -14.49 11.17
N LYS A 701 22.65 -14.19 12.08
CA LYS A 701 21.86 -12.97 12.07
C LYS A 701 21.56 -12.48 13.48
N VAL A 702 21.28 -11.20 13.63
CA VAL A 702 20.82 -10.63 14.90
C VAL A 702 19.34 -10.85 15.04
N ARG A 703 18.88 -11.22 16.25
CA ARG A 703 17.45 -11.34 16.55
C ARG A 703 16.80 -9.95 16.54
N VAL A 704 15.76 -9.81 15.73
CA VAL A 704 14.94 -8.62 15.61
C VAL A 704 13.58 -8.88 16.24
N GLY A 705 13.09 -7.98 17.10
CA GLY A 705 11.80 -8.09 17.79
C GLY A 705 11.89 -8.53 19.23
#